data_79b00bb7aa354e8908df779686eb4143
#
_entry.id   79b00bb7aa354e8908df779686eb4143
#
_cell.length_a   1.000
_cell.length_b   1.000
_cell.length_c   1.000
_cell.angle_alpha   90.00
_cell.angle_beta   90.00
_cell.angle_gamma   90.00
#
_symmetry.space_group_name_H-M   'P 1'
#
loop_
_entity.id
_entity.type
_entity.pdbx_description
1 polymer ?
#
loop_
_entity_poly.entity_id
_entity_poly.type
_entity_poly.pdbx_seq_one_letter_code
_entity_poly.pdbx_strand_id
1 'polypeptide(L)'
;MENKEQAQQAVYKETIDSLMQQTQSSTDGLSTTQAKEKLERDGLNQLKEKPKKPTWKLFLETFKDAMVIVLLIVALIQMVMGDYIEFLVIFAVLMLNSIISVVQTKKAEGSLEALKNLSAPDARVIRDGKEKTIPANELVVGDIVLLDAGDYVPADGRLLDAGSLKVDEGMLTGESTSAEKEVTDITSTVPIGDRTNMVFSGTIVTYGRGKFLVTSTGNNTEIGQVAGLLESTTEQVTPLQRGLDKFSKKLSLAILALSLLILGIQLFRIYLGEGTGDMTADIVSAVMFAVAVAVAAIPEALQSIVTIVLSLGTNKMAKRHAIIRKLPAVETLGSTSIICTDKTGTLTQNKMTVVDYFLGNGDTGDFTNDPSKWTADERRLIEISVLANDASISEDGTKLGDPTEVAFIDFSEKLNQPYQEIRNNYPRQAELPFDSDRKLMSTGHTIDNENYLFVKGGPDIVFQRSKKVLLNGEVVPMTDELMKKFQEQNEAFSTRALRVLAFAYRPLDNFDLSFEDEDDLILVGLLAMIDPPRAEVTQAVTEARSAGIKTIMITGDHKTTAVAIAKQIGIFEEGNLALTGTELDELTEDQLNEVLEKVTVYARVSPENKIRIVRAWQNKGHISAMTGDGVNDAPALKQAYIGIAMGTGTDVAKDAAAMVLTDDNFASIVSAVEVGRNVFDNIKKAISYLFAGNLGAIIAIIFALVADWSNPFTALQLLFINLVNDSLPAIALGTEKAEPATMNRPPRDPNSGIFTDKTLISVTYRGVLIGIAVIFAQWLGMQHSPEFGVAMSFSTLIWCRTLQTFPARSNTQTAIQAGFFSNRSVLLAVVVCSALYCLTMIPGLKEVFSIPSAFGLTEVFTCMGIALVTIVLMEITKLIIVRVQGNK
;
A
#
# COMPACT_ATOMS: atom_id res chain seq x y z
N MET A 1 -38.07 14.00 10.19
CA MET A 1 -37.11 14.17 9.10
C MET A 1 -37.23 15.54 8.45
N GLU A 2 -38.40 15.98 8.05
CA GLU A 2 -38.61 17.30 7.39
C GLU A 2 -38.05 18.54 8.15
N ASN A 3 -38.08 18.55 9.51
CA ASN A 3 -37.56 19.68 10.27
C ASN A 3 -36.04 19.79 10.36
N LYS A 4 -35.30 18.70 10.09
CA LYS A 4 -33.83 18.73 10.03
C LYS A 4 -33.31 19.13 8.66
N GLU A 5 -33.97 18.71 7.59
CA GLU A 5 -33.65 19.12 6.21
C GLU A 5 -33.87 20.64 6.00
N GLN A 6 -34.94 21.22 6.60
CA GLN A 6 -35.18 22.68 6.54
C GLN A 6 -34.16 23.50 7.32
N ALA A 7 -33.60 23.01 8.42
CA ALA A 7 -32.58 23.73 9.20
C ALA A 7 -31.22 23.78 8.51
N GLN A 8 -30.79 22.72 7.84
CA GLN A 8 -29.51 22.68 7.08
C GLN A 8 -29.57 23.46 5.76
N GLN A 9 -30.76 23.57 5.15
CA GLN A 9 -30.94 24.33 3.91
C GLN A 9 -30.76 25.86 4.09
N ALA A 10 -30.66 26.37 5.32
CA ALA A 10 -30.64 27.80 5.61
C ALA A 10 -29.25 28.36 5.95
N VAL A 11 -28.24 27.53 6.25
CA VAL A 11 -26.92 27.98 6.76
C VAL A 11 -26.23 29.01 5.83
N TYR A 12 -26.29 28.84 4.51
CA TYR A 12 -25.71 29.78 3.56
C TYR A 12 -26.42 31.15 3.48
N LYS A 13 -27.64 31.25 4.06
CA LYS A 13 -28.42 32.50 4.16
C LYS A 13 -28.18 33.27 5.46
N GLU A 14 -27.58 32.60 6.46
CA GLU A 14 -27.33 33.22 7.77
C GLU A 14 -26.09 34.08 7.76
N THR A 15 -26.09 35.12 8.58
CA THR A 15 -24.91 35.95 8.78
C THR A 15 -23.83 35.21 9.57
N ILE A 16 -22.58 35.56 9.34
CA ILE A 16 -21.43 34.95 10.04
C ILE A 16 -21.59 35.11 11.57
N ASP A 17 -22.02 36.28 12.05
CA ASP A 17 -22.23 36.54 13.49
C ASP A 17 -23.28 35.63 14.10
N SER A 18 -24.41 35.39 13.39
CA SER A 18 -25.48 34.47 13.83
C SER A 18 -24.92 33.03 13.94
N LEU A 19 -24.17 32.56 12.93
CA LEU A 19 -23.59 31.24 12.93
C LEU A 19 -22.52 31.05 14.01
N MET A 20 -21.70 32.08 14.28
CA MET A 20 -20.72 32.02 15.38
C MET A 20 -21.42 31.91 16.74
N GLN A 21 -22.54 32.64 16.96
CA GLN A 21 -23.33 32.51 18.18
C GLN A 21 -23.99 31.14 18.31
N GLN A 22 -24.62 30.64 17.24
CA GLN A 22 -25.26 29.31 17.24
C GLN A 22 -24.25 28.18 17.48
N THR A 23 -23.07 28.28 16.91
CA THR A 23 -22.01 27.28 17.05
C THR A 23 -21.13 27.51 18.27
N GLN A 24 -21.42 28.54 19.08
CA GLN A 24 -20.63 28.92 20.27
C GLN A 24 -19.13 29.11 19.95
N SER A 25 -18.85 29.61 18.76
CA SER A 25 -17.49 29.88 18.30
C SER A 25 -17.15 31.37 18.36
N SER A 26 -15.90 31.73 18.18
CA SER A 26 -15.43 33.09 18.11
C SER A 26 -14.34 33.22 17.02
N THR A 27 -13.86 34.44 16.75
CA THR A 27 -12.75 34.67 15.81
C THR A 27 -11.44 33.97 16.24
N ASP A 28 -11.28 33.67 17.55
CA ASP A 28 -10.16 32.90 18.10
C ASP A 28 -10.41 31.38 18.09
N GLY A 29 -11.52 30.94 17.49
CA GLY A 29 -11.96 29.55 17.45
C GLY A 29 -12.57 29.05 18.77
N LEU A 30 -12.81 27.76 18.86
CA LEU A 30 -13.25 27.06 20.06
C LEU A 30 -12.07 26.88 21.03
N SER A 31 -12.37 26.87 22.35
CA SER A 31 -11.39 26.37 23.31
C SER A 31 -11.22 24.85 23.18
N THR A 32 -10.04 24.34 23.51
CA THR A 32 -9.75 22.90 23.51
C THR A 32 -10.77 22.11 24.37
N THR A 33 -11.25 22.69 25.47
CA THR A 33 -12.26 22.05 26.34
C THR A 33 -13.62 21.96 25.65
N GLN A 34 -14.10 23.06 25.05
CA GLN A 34 -15.37 23.08 24.31
C GLN A 34 -15.35 22.11 23.11
N ALA A 35 -14.23 22.05 22.37
CA ALA A 35 -14.07 21.11 21.27
C ALA A 35 -14.18 19.65 21.73
N LYS A 36 -13.57 19.33 22.89
CA LYS A 36 -13.64 17.98 23.47
C LYS A 36 -15.05 17.61 23.93
N GLU A 37 -15.75 18.52 24.59
CA GLU A 37 -17.15 18.30 25.01
C GLU A 37 -18.09 18.08 23.82
N LYS A 38 -17.91 18.85 22.74
CA LYS A 38 -18.66 18.68 21.49
C LYS A 38 -18.33 17.34 20.83
N LEU A 39 -17.04 16.95 20.80
CA LEU A 39 -16.64 15.67 20.22
C LEU A 39 -17.23 14.48 20.97
N GLU A 40 -17.30 14.55 22.31
CA GLU A 40 -17.94 13.50 23.12
C GLU A 40 -19.46 13.45 22.92
N ARG A 41 -20.11 14.58 22.66
CA ARG A 41 -21.55 14.68 22.42
C ARG A 41 -21.95 14.28 21.01
N ASP A 42 -21.27 14.80 19.98
CA ASP A 42 -21.67 14.73 18.57
C ASP A 42 -20.98 13.57 17.82
N GLY A 43 -19.88 13.04 18.40
CA GLY A 43 -19.07 11.98 17.82
C GLY A 43 -18.04 12.48 16.81
N LEU A 44 -17.31 11.54 16.22
CA LEU A 44 -16.26 11.82 15.23
C LEU A 44 -16.83 12.31 13.90
N ASN A 45 -16.10 13.23 13.24
CA ASN A 45 -16.38 13.69 11.88
C ASN A 45 -15.99 12.59 10.86
N GLN A 46 -16.85 11.60 10.73
CA GLN A 46 -16.68 10.51 9.77
C GLN A 46 -18.03 9.99 9.31
N LEU A 47 -18.12 9.53 8.08
CA LEU A 47 -19.30 8.84 7.59
C LEU A 47 -19.50 7.56 8.39
N LYS A 48 -20.72 7.27 8.82
CA LYS A 48 -21.02 6.01 9.52
C LYS A 48 -20.71 4.86 8.58
N GLU A 49 -19.63 4.16 8.85
CA GLU A 49 -19.38 2.87 8.23
C GLU A 49 -20.51 1.91 8.59
N LYS A 50 -20.80 0.96 7.68
CA LYS A 50 -21.76 -0.11 8.01
C LYS A 50 -21.41 -0.70 9.37
N PRO A 51 -22.38 -0.84 10.29
CA PRO A 51 -22.09 -1.38 11.61
C PRO A 51 -21.40 -2.74 11.43
N LYS A 52 -20.21 -2.88 12.02
CA LYS A 52 -19.46 -4.15 12.00
C LYS A 52 -20.40 -5.26 12.46
N LYS A 53 -20.42 -6.36 11.74
CA LYS A 53 -21.27 -7.51 12.11
C LYS A 53 -20.99 -7.89 13.56
N PRO A 54 -21.99 -7.97 14.42
CA PRO A 54 -21.79 -8.37 15.81
C PRO A 54 -21.22 -9.78 15.87
N THR A 55 -20.39 -10.06 16.86
CA THR A 55 -19.65 -11.33 17.01
C THR A 55 -20.55 -12.56 16.92
N TRP A 56 -21.75 -12.49 17.49
CA TRP A 56 -22.71 -13.59 17.45
C TRP A 56 -23.24 -13.87 16.04
N LYS A 57 -23.39 -12.83 15.19
CA LYS A 57 -23.83 -12.99 13.81
C LYS A 57 -22.73 -13.62 12.94
N LEU A 58 -21.48 -13.21 13.12
CA LEU A 58 -20.31 -13.85 12.49
C LEU A 58 -20.25 -15.33 12.90
N PHE A 59 -20.46 -15.62 14.17
CA PHE A 59 -20.53 -16.99 14.67
C PHE A 59 -21.62 -17.82 13.99
N LEU A 60 -22.85 -17.31 13.89
CA LEU A 60 -23.93 -17.99 13.20
C LEU A 60 -23.70 -18.12 11.67
N GLU A 61 -22.98 -17.18 11.07
CA GLU A 61 -22.63 -17.27 9.65
C GLU A 61 -21.69 -18.45 9.35
N THR A 62 -20.86 -18.89 10.31
CA THR A 62 -20.01 -20.09 10.12
C THR A 62 -20.83 -21.35 9.92
N PHE A 63 -22.03 -21.44 10.49
CA PHE A 63 -22.93 -22.59 10.30
C PHE A 63 -23.65 -22.62 8.94
N LYS A 64 -23.49 -21.59 8.12
CA LYS A 64 -23.99 -21.59 6.72
C LYS A 64 -22.99 -22.22 5.75
N ASP A 65 -21.79 -22.50 6.20
CA ASP A 65 -20.79 -23.19 5.40
C ASP A 65 -21.28 -24.61 5.06
N ALA A 66 -21.15 -25.02 3.80
CA ALA A 66 -21.62 -26.31 3.33
C ALA A 66 -20.97 -27.48 4.11
N MET A 67 -19.74 -27.30 4.55
CA MET A 67 -19.01 -28.29 5.35
C MET A 67 -19.55 -28.46 6.75
N VAL A 68 -19.81 -27.33 7.41
CA VAL A 68 -20.40 -27.34 8.75
C VAL A 68 -21.77 -27.97 8.71
N ILE A 69 -22.55 -27.75 7.62
CA ILE A 69 -23.84 -28.41 7.42
C ILE A 69 -23.69 -29.92 7.26
N VAL A 70 -22.71 -30.37 6.49
CA VAL A 70 -22.44 -31.83 6.34
C VAL A 70 -22.08 -32.45 7.68
N LEU A 71 -21.20 -31.79 8.47
CA LEU A 71 -20.80 -32.27 9.80
C LEU A 71 -21.96 -32.26 10.81
N LEU A 72 -22.86 -31.27 10.73
CA LEU A 72 -24.08 -31.25 11.54
C LEU A 72 -25.00 -32.41 11.19
N ILE A 73 -25.13 -32.75 9.89
CA ILE A 73 -25.89 -33.92 9.44
C ILE A 73 -25.25 -35.19 9.99
N VAL A 74 -23.93 -35.33 9.93
CA VAL A 74 -23.22 -36.49 10.50
C VAL A 74 -23.45 -36.58 12.00
N ALA A 75 -23.27 -35.45 12.74
CA ALA A 75 -23.56 -35.43 14.18
C ALA A 75 -25.00 -35.85 14.49
N LEU A 76 -25.99 -35.40 13.70
CA LEU A 76 -27.38 -35.79 13.86
C LEU A 76 -27.61 -37.30 13.63
N ILE A 77 -26.94 -37.86 12.62
CA ILE A 77 -26.99 -39.31 12.35
C ILE A 77 -26.44 -40.09 13.54
N GLN A 78 -25.27 -39.67 14.11
CA GLN A 78 -24.71 -40.31 15.31
C GLN A 78 -25.65 -40.23 16.52
N MET A 79 -26.30 -39.09 16.71
CA MET A 79 -27.28 -38.92 17.78
C MET A 79 -28.47 -39.86 17.61
N VAL A 80 -28.99 -40.04 16.36
CA VAL A 80 -30.10 -40.93 16.07
C VAL A 80 -29.71 -42.40 16.24
N MET A 81 -28.43 -42.71 16.01
CA MET A 81 -27.88 -44.07 16.20
C MET A 81 -27.59 -44.41 17.65
N GLY A 82 -27.69 -43.44 18.57
CA GLY A 82 -27.45 -43.66 20.00
C GLY A 82 -26.01 -43.39 20.45
N ASP A 83 -25.12 -42.93 19.55
CA ASP A 83 -23.72 -42.62 19.84
C ASP A 83 -23.58 -41.17 20.33
N TYR A 84 -24.14 -40.89 21.50
CA TYR A 84 -24.18 -39.58 22.11
C TYR A 84 -22.79 -38.97 22.38
N ILE A 85 -21.77 -39.78 22.61
CA ILE A 85 -20.40 -39.32 22.85
C ILE A 85 -19.82 -38.75 21.57
N GLU A 86 -19.93 -39.45 20.46
CA GLU A 86 -19.45 -38.97 19.16
C GLU A 86 -20.19 -37.72 18.73
N PHE A 87 -21.54 -37.67 18.88
CA PHE A 87 -22.33 -36.46 18.68
C PHE A 87 -21.80 -35.25 19.46
N LEU A 88 -21.60 -35.41 20.79
CA LEU A 88 -21.13 -34.35 21.68
C LEU A 88 -19.73 -33.84 21.26
N VAL A 89 -18.86 -34.75 20.87
CA VAL A 89 -17.50 -34.39 20.47
C VAL A 89 -17.50 -33.67 19.11
N ILE A 90 -18.21 -34.14 18.11
CA ILE A 90 -18.34 -33.48 16.82
C ILE A 90 -18.92 -32.07 17.03
N PHE A 91 -19.97 -31.95 17.84
CA PHE A 91 -20.59 -30.68 18.17
C PHE A 91 -19.64 -29.72 18.91
N ALA A 92 -18.88 -30.20 19.87
CA ALA A 92 -17.87 -29.40 20.59
C ALA A 92 -16.75 -28.93 19.64
N VAL A 93 -16.32 -29.75 18.72
CA VAL A 93 -15.31 -29.39 17.71
C VAL A 93 -15.86 -28.36 16.73
N LEU A 94 -17.09 -28.48 16.27
CA LEU A 94 -17.76 -27.46 15.44
C LEU A 94 -17.86 -26.12 16.15
N MET A 95 -18.22 -26.13 17.46
CA MET A 95 -18.25 -24.93 18.28
C MET A 95 -16.87 -24.29 18.38
N LEU A 96 -15.85 -25.08 18.65
CA LEU A 96 -14.45 -24.62 18.75
C LEU A 96 -13.96 -24.02 17.44
N ASN A 97 -14.26 -24.66 16.30
CA ASN A 97 -13.93 -24.15 14.97
C ASN A 97 -14.58 -22.79 14.72
N SER A 98 -15.87 -22.67 14.99
CA SER A 98 -16.59 -21.43 14.82
C SER A 98 -16.03 -20.30 15.69
N ILE A 99 -15.65 -20.60 16.92
CA ILE A 99 -15.00 -19.63 17.81
C ILE A 99 -13.63 -19.20 17.25
N ILE A 100 -12.80 -20.16 16.85
CA ILE A 100 -11.46 -19.88 16.29
C ILE A 100 -11.61 -19.03 15.03
N SER A 101 -12.52 -19.37 14.12
CA SER A 101 -12.79 -18.62 12.88
C SER A 101 -13.18 -17.17 13.16
N VAL A 102 -14.08 -16.93 14.10
CA VAL A 102 -14.52 -15.60 14.51
C VAL A 102 -13.37 -14.79 15.14
N VAL A 103 -12.57 -15.40 16.03
CA VAL A 103 -11.41 -14.75 16.65
C VAL A 103 -10.37 -14.36 15.59
N GLN A 104 -10.09 -15.24 14.64
CA GLN A 104 -9.16 -14.99 13.54
C GLN A 104 -9.65 -13.83 12.65
N THR A 105 -10.93 -13.84 12.24
CA THR A 105 -11.53 -12.76 11.44
C THR A 105 -11.43 -11.42 12.15
N LYS A 106 -11.80 -11.35 13.43
CA LYS A 106 -11.70 -10.11 14.22
C LYS A 106 -10.27 -9.60 14.38
N LYS A 107 -9.31 -10.50 14.57
CA LYS A 107 -7.91 -10.11 14.66
C LYS A 107 -7.37 -9.56 13.35
N ALA A 108 -7.77 -10.12 12.21
CA ALA A 108 -7.42 -9.62 10.89
C ALA A 108 -8.05 -8.24 10.61
N GLU A 109 -9.35 -8.05 10.93
CA GLU A 109 -10.04 -6.76 10.82
C GLU A 109 -9.40 -5.68 11.70
N GLY A 110 -9.08 -6.01 12.97
CA GLY A 110 -8.44 -5.07 13.89
C GLY A 110 -7.04 -4.63 13.45
N SER A 111 -6.26 -5.52 12.83
CA SER A 111 -4.94 -5.16 12.29
C SER A 111 -5.04 -4.19 11.12
N LEU A 112 -6.04 -4.37 10.24
CA LEU A 112 -6.29 -3.48 9.10
C LEU A 112 -6.77 -2.09 9.56
N GLU A 113 -7.64 -2.06 10.58
CA GLU A 113 -8.18 -0.80 11.14
C GLU A 113 -7.08 0.04 11.80
N ALA A 114 -6.18 -0.59 12.56
CA ALA A 114 -5.03 0.10 13.14
C ALA A 114 -4.13 0.74 12.07
N LEU A 115 -3.98 0.11 10.90
CA LEU A 115 -3.22 0.65 9.77
C LEU A 115 -3.96 1.80 9.06
N LYS A 116 -5.28 1.72 8.91
CA LYS A 116 -6.09 2.82 8.34
C LYS A 116 -5.96 4.11 9.17
N ASN A 117 -5.94 3.99 10.49
CA ASN A 117 -5.82 5.14 11.39
C ASN A 117 -4.44 5.85 11.31
N LEU A 118 -3.39 5.18 10.83
CA LEU A 118 -2.07 5.79 10.60
C LEU A 118 -2.03 6.68 9.34
N SER A 119 -3.05 6.61 8.48
CA SER A 119 -3.16 7.34 7.21
C SER A 119 -4.40 8.24 7.18
N ALA A 120 -4.95 8.62 8.33
CA ALA A 120 -6.10 9.53 8.38
C ALA A 120 -5.65 10.94 7.97
N PRO A 121 -6.48 11.69 7.19
CA PRO A 121 -6.19 13.07 6.84
C PRO A 121 -6.17 13.97 8.09
N ASP A 122 -5.33 15.00 8.04
CA ASP A 122 -5.23 16.03 9.07
C ASP A 122 -5.99 17.29 8.65
N ALA A 123 -6.38 18.13 9.62
CA ALA A 123 -7.00 19.43 9.39
C ALA A 123 -6.29 20.50 10.22
N ARG A 124 -6.03 21.65 9.59
CA ARG A 124 -5.48 22.81 10.30
C ARG A 124 -6.62 23.65 10.85
N VAL A 125 -6.65 23.86 12.15
CA VAL A 125 -7.72 24.57 12.85
C VAL A 125 -7.18 25.69 13.73
N ILE A 126 -8.02 26.69 13.98
CA ILE A 126 -7.76 27.70 15.01
C ILE A 126 -8.53 27.31 16.28
N ARG A 127 -7.80 26.97 17.36
CA ARG A 127 -8.34 26.70 18.69
C ARG A 127 -7.51 27.45 19.74
N ASP A 128 -8.17 28.04 20.73
CA ASP A 128 -7.53 28.87 21.77
C ASP A 128 -6.72 30.04 21.16
N GLY A 129 -7.13 30.61 20.02
CA GLY A 129 -6.44 31.67 19.29
C GLY A 129 -5.12 31.24 18.63
N LYS A 130 -4.84 29.94 18.53
CA LYS A 130 -3.62 29.40 17.91
C LYS A 130 -3.97 28.40 16.82
N GLU A 131 -3.17 28.40 15.77
CA GLU A 131 -3.22 27.38 14.73
C GLU A 131 -2.71 26.04 15.31
N LYS A 132 -3.48 24.97 15.07
CA LYS A 132 -3.16 23.60 15.47
C LYS A 132 -3.51 22.64 14.34
N THR A 133 -2.70 21.63 14.13
CA THR A 133 -3.04 20.50 13.25
C THR A 133 -3.66 19.40 14.09
N ILE A 134 -4.83 18.93 13.69
CA ILE A 134 -5.57 17.85 14.35
C ILE A 134 -6.01 16.81 13.31
N PRO A 135 -6.26 15.56 13.70
CA PRO A 135 -6.91 14.60 12.80
C PRO A 135 -8.27 15.13 12.33
N ALA A 136 -8.55 15.08 11.02
CA ALA A 136 -9.79 15.63 10.46
C ALA A 136 -11.06 14.99 11.03
N ASN A 137 -10.96 13.76 11.54
CA ASN A 137 -12.06 13.08 12.23
C ASN A 137 -12.38 13.65 13.64
N GLU A 138 -11.51 14.50 14.21
CA GLU A 138 -11.73 15.17 15.48
C GLU A 138 -12.34 16.58 15.32
N LEU A 139 -12.70 16.99 14.09
CA LEU A 139 -13.41 18.24 13.83
C LEU A 139 -14.81 18.22 14.41
N VAL A 140 -15.20 19.34 14.97
CA VAL A 140 -16.54 19.56 15.55
C VAL A 140 -17.19 20.82 14.97
N VAL A 141 -18.52 20.86 15.01
CA VAL A 141 -19.28 22.06 14.60
C VAL A 141 -18.85 23.26 15.45
N GLY A 142 -18.41 24.35 14.77
CA GLY A 142 -17.88 25.56 15.39
C GLY A 142 -16.34 25.67 15.34
N ASP A 143 -15.61 24.66 14.88
CA ASP A 143 -14.18 24.81 14.58
C ASP A 143 -13.97 25.79 13.41
N ILE A 144 -12.87 26.53 13.44
CA ILE A 144 -12.41 27.33 12.30
C ILE A 144 -11.28 26.57 11.61
N VAL A 145 -11.48 26.21 10.35
CA VAL A 145 -10.53 25.45 9.55
C VAL A 145 -9.84 26.36 8.53
N LEU A 146 -8.55 26.16 8.35
CA LEU A 146 -7.72 26.82 7.33
C LEU A 146 -7.57 25.90 6.12
N LEU A 147 -7.68 26.47 4.92
CA LEU A 147 -7.57 25.78 3.64
C LEU A 147 -6.49 26.45 2.78
N ASP A 148 -5.66 25.63 2.16
CA ASP A 148 -4.73 26.01 1.09
C ASP A 148 -4.97 25.14 -0.17
N ALA A 149 -4.44 25.59 -1.31
CA ALA A 149 -4.51 24.82 -2.55
C ALA A 149 -3.90 23.41 -2.38
N GLY A 150 -4.68 22.39 -2.74
CA GLY A 150 -4.33 20.96 -2.55
C GLY A 150 -4.96 20.33 -1.32
N ASP A 151 -5.54 21.12 -0.42
CA ASP A 151 -6.23 20.58 0.76
C ASP A 151 -7.60 20.00 0.36
N TYR A 152 -7.97 18.99 1.13
CA TYR A 152 -9.30 18.40 1.11
C TYR A 152 -10.19 19.16 2.10
N VAL A 153 -11.41 19.54 1.70
CA VAL A 153 -12.36 20.15 2.62
C VAL A 153 -12.92 19.08 3.55
N PRO A 154 -12.58 19.10 4.84
CA PRO A 154 -12.86 17.97 5.73
C PRO A 154 -14.29 17.96 6.31
N ALA A 155 -15.02 19.07 6.19
CA ALA A 155 -16.38 19.25 6.73
C ALA A 155 -17.11 20.34 5.95
N ASP A 156 -18.45 20.37 6.02
CA ASP A 156 -19.19 21.49 5.43
C ASP A 156 -19.08 22.75 6.31
N GLY A 157 -18.92 23.91 5.66
CA GLY A 157 -18.78 25.15 6.40
C GLY A 157 -19.05 26.43 5.65
N ARG A 158 -19.25 27.49 6.41
CA ARG A 158 -19.46 28.87 5.94
C ARG A 158 -18.12 29.60 5.87
N LEU A 159 -17.79 30.17 4.72
CA LEU A 159 -16.55 30.92 4.54
C LEU A 159 -16.53 32.16 5.42
N LEU A 160 -15.40 32.38 6.08
CA LEU A 160 -15.07 33.56 6.89
C LEU A 160 -14.08 34.48 6.14
N ASP A 161 -13.18 33.88 5.34
CA ASP A 161 -12.17 34.56 4.56
C ASP A 161 -11.86 33.75 3.28
N ALA A 162 -11.63 34.40 2.16
CA ALA A 162 -11.32 33.77 0.89
C ALA A 162 -10.35 34.63 0.07
N GLY A 163 -9.14 34.13 -0.16
CA GLY A 163 -8.14 34.75 -1.02
C GLY A 163 -8.06 34.02 -2.36
N SER A 164 -8.85 34.42 -3.36
CA SER A 164 -8.93 33.80 -4.69
C SER A 164 -9.22 32.28 -4.61
N LEU A 165 -10.06 31.87 -3.66
CA LEU A 165 -10.33 30.46 -3.38
C LEU A 165 -11.15 29.84 -4.51
N LYS A 166 -10.66 28.72 -5.08
CA LYS A 166 -11.39 27.89 -6.06
C LYS A 166 -11.44 26.45 -5.55
N VAL A 167 -12.64 25.86 -5.65
CA VAL A 167 -12.90 24.52 -5.12
C VAL A 167 -13.54 23.65 -6.21
N ASP A 168 -13.02 22.45 -6.43
CA ASP A 168 -13.64 21.45 -7.29
C ASP A 168 -14.79 20.78 -6.54
N GLU A 169 -16.00 21.06 -6.96
CA GLU A 169 -17.24 20.53 -6.42
C GLU A 169 -17.90 19.50 -7.36
N GLY A 170 -17.19 19.02 -8.37
CA GLY A 170 -17.72 18.10 -9.37
C GLY A 170 -18.37 16.84 -8.80
N MET A 171 -17.96 16.37 -7.63
CA MET A 171 -18.58 15.23 -6.93
C MET A 171 -20.00 15.51 -6.44
N LEU A 172 -20.35 16.79 -6.15
CA LEU A 172 -21.64 17.20 -5.64
C LEU A 172 -22.52 17.82 -6.72
N THR A 173 -21.91 18.60 -7.63
CA THR A 173 -22.64 19.37 -8.66
C THR A 173 -22.71 18.66 -9.99
N GLY A 174 -21.78 17.75 -10.29
CA GLY A 174 -21.60 17.12 -11.60
C GLY A 174 -20.88 18.00 -12.61
N GLU A 175 -20.45 19.21 -12.23
CA GLU A 175 -19.72 20.14 -13.10
C GLU A 175 -18.20 19.91 -12.98
N SER A 176 -17.50 19.95 -14.11
CA SER A 176 -16.03 19.69 -14.17
C SER A 176 -15.18 20.95 -13.98
N THR A 177 -15.79 22.12 -13.80
CA THR A 177 -15.09 23.39 -13.57
C THR A 177 -15.06 23.74 -12.10
N SER A 178 -13.91 24.19 -11.58
CA SER A 178 -13.79 24.61 -10.18
C SER A 178 -14.64 25.83 -9.90
N ALA A 179 -15.44 25.80 -8.84
CA ALA A 179 -16.28 26.89 -8.40
C ALA A 179 -15.46 27.97 -7.69
N GLU A 180 -15.63 29.22 -8.05
CA GLU A 180 -15.04 30.37 -7.37
C GLU A 180 -15.80 30.66 -6.06
N LYS A 181 -15.08 30.83 -4.95
CA LYS A 181 -15.65 30.98 -3.62
C LYS A 181 -15.38 32.36 -3.05
N GLU A 182 -16.42 33.00 -2.54
CA GLU A 182 -16.39 34.37 -2.02
C GLU A 182 -17.14 34.48 -0.69
N VAL A 183 -16.72 35.47 0.13
CA VAL A 183 -17.42 35.78 1.39
C VAL A 183 -18.58 36.76 1.05
N THR A 184 -19.72 36.22 0.60
CA THR A 184 -20.91 37.00 0.20
C THR A 184 -22.13 36.57 1.00
N ASP A 185 -23.13 37.45 1.13
CA ASP A 185 -24.41 37.15 1.74
C ASP A 185 -25.42 36.75 0.64
N ILE A 186 -25.88 35.50 0.70
CA ILE A 186 -26.88 34.95 -0.22
C ILE A 186 -28.25 34.94 0.47
N THR A 187 -29.18 35.74 0.01
CA THR A 187 -30.52 35.84 0.60
C THR A 187 -31.57 35.01 -0.13
N SER A 188 -31.36 34.71 -1.41
CA SER A 188 -32.25 33.89 -2.25
C SER A 188 -31.99 32.39 -2.04
N THR A 189 -32.95 31.54 -2.40
CA THR A 189 -32.74 30.08 -2.44
C THR A 189 -32.01 29.73 -3.72
N VAL A 190 -30.81 29.16 -3.58
CA VAL A 190 -29.92 28.76 -4.68
C VAL A 190 -29.58 27.29 -4.59
N PRO A 191 -29.34 26.59 -5.72
CA PRO A 191 -28.82 25.23 -5.73
C PRO A 191 -27.42 25.13 -5.11
N ILE A 192 -26.94 23.93 -4.83
CA ILE A 192 -25.68 23.70 -4.10
C ILE A 192 -24.46 24.30 -4.83
N GLY A 193 -24.40 24.20 -6.17
CA GLY A 193 -23.32 24.75 -6.97
C GLY A 193 -23.23 26.28 -6.97
N ASP A 194 -24.33 26.97 -6.68
CA ASP A 194 -24.38 28.44 -6.62
C ASP A 194 -24.16 29.01 -5.21
N ARG A 195 -23.89 28.14 -4.20
CA ARG A 195 -23.57 28.57 -2.82
C ARG A 195 -22.10 28.95 -2.72
N THR A 196 -21.74 30.09 -3.33
CA THR A 196 -20.36 30.59 -3.40
C THR A 196 -19.73 30.89 -2.03
N ASN A 197 -20.56 31.09 -1.00
CA ASN A 197 -20.15 31.39 0.35
C ASN A 197 -19.97 30.16 1.26
N MET A 198 -20.13 28.96 0.71
CA MET A 198 -19.98 27.68 1.43
C MET A 198 -18.89 26.84 0.81
N VAL A 199 -18.28 25.99 1.63
CA VAL A 199 -17.43 24.87 1.20
C VAL A 199 -18.01 23.55 1.73
N PHE A 200 -17.82 22.48 0.97
CA PHE A 200 -18.46 21.20 1.23
C PHE A 200 -17.44 20.08 1.45
N SER A 201 -17.73 19.26 2.42
CA SER A 201 -16.93 18.06 2.70
C SER A 201 -16.77 17.19 1.45
N GLY A 202 -15.58 16.70 1.22
CA GLY A 202 -15.33 15.83 0.08
C GLY A 202 -14.87 16.57 -1.17
N THR A 203 -14.83 17.88 -1.16
CA THR A 203 -14.38 18.73 -2.27
C THR A 203 -12.90 19.13 -2.11
N ILE A 204 -12.31 19.68 -3.17
CA ILE A 204 -10.86 19.88 -3.26
C ILE A 204 -10.58 21.36 -3.53
N VAL A 205 -9.67 21.94 -2.76
CA VAL A 205 -9.16 23.28 -3.04
C VAL A 205 -8.17 23.23 -4.21
N THR A 206 -8.56 23.76 -5.35
CA THR A 206 -7.73 23.76 -6.56
C THR A 206 -6.82 24.99 -6.67
N TYR A 207 -7.21 26.10 -6.03
CA TYR A 207 -6.44 27.37 -6.06
C TYR A 207 -6.79 28.28 -4.88
N GLY A 208 -5.83 29.09 -4.44
CA GLY A 208 -6.01 30.10 -3.40
C GLY A 208 -6.00 29.55 -1.99
N ARG A 209 -6.52 30.33 -1.05
CA ARG A 209 -6.60 29.99 0.37
C ARG A 209 -7.90 30.50 0.98
N GLY A 210 -8.33 29.88 2.09
CA GLY A 210 -9.54 30.34 2.78
C GLY A 210 -9.60 29.91 4.24
N LYS A 211 -10.56 30.52 4.97
CA LYS A 211 -10.96 30.12 6.31
C LYS A 211 -12.46 29.89 6.35
N PHE A 212 -12.89 28.82 7.00
CA PHE A 212 -14.30 28.57 7.14
C PHE A 212 -14.68 28.09 8.55
N LEU A 213 -15.90 28.40 8.95
CA LEU A 213 -16.53 27.92 10.17
C LEU A 213 -17.23 26.58 9.87
N VAL A 214 -16.88 25.52 10.57
CA VAL A 214 -17.55 24.22 10.42
C VAL A 214 -19.01 24.30 10.89
N THR A 215 -19.92 23.96 10.00
CA THR A 215 -21.37 23.97 10.25
C THR A 215 -22.00 22.58 10.28
N SER A 216 -21.40 21.60 9.61
CA SER A 216 -21.85 20.22 9.59
C SER A 216 -20.67 19.23 9.50
N THR A 217 -20.80 18.08 10.18
CA THR A 217 -19.78 17.02 10.24
C THR A 217 -20.38 15.65 9.94
N GLY A 218 -19.58 14.74 9.43
CA GLY A 218 -19.91 13.33 9.21
C GLY A 218 -21.17 13.13 8.34
N ASN A 219 -22.13 12.34 8.82
CA ASN A 219 -23.36 12.06 8.08
C ASN A 219 -24.29 13.27 7.88
N ASN A 220 -24.01 14.38 8.56
CA ASN A 220 -24.81 15.59 8.42
C ASN A 220 -24.27 16.53 7.33
N THR A 221 -23.14 16.23 6.70
CA THR A 221 -22.62 16.93 5.52
C THR A 221 -23.45 16.60 4.29
N GLU A 222 -23.39 17.44 3.26
CA GLU A 222 -24.09 17.21 1.96
C GLU A 222 -23.66 15.87 1.36
N ILE A 223 -22.35 15.56 1.36
CA ILE A 223 -21.86 14.27 0.89
C ILE A 223 -22.29 13.10 1.78
N GLY A 224 -22.43 13.34 3.09
CA GLY A 224 -22.94 12.34 4.04
C GLY A 224 -24.38 11.95 3.77
N GLN A 225 -25.21 12.89 3.33
CA GLN A 225 -26.60 12.63 2.93
C GLN A 225 -26.66 11.82 1.62
N VAL A 226 -25.81 12.17 0.63
CA VAL A 226 -25.70 11.43 -0.65
C VAL A 226 -25.17 10.00 -0.40
N ALA A 227 -24.16 9.84 0.47
CA ALA A 227 -23.59 8.54 0.82
C ALA A 227 -24.65 7.61 1.49
N GLY A 228 -25.54 8.17 2.30
CA GLY A 228 -26.66 7.41 2.89
C GLY A 228 -27.62 6.85 1.83
N LEU A 229 -27.76 7.49 0.69
CA LEU A 229 -28.58 7.00 -0.44
C LEU A 229 -27.85 5.94 -1.30
N LEU A 230 -26.50 5.93 -1.27
CA LEU A 230 -25.63 5.03 -2.05
C LEU A 230 -25.18 3.77 -1.28
N GLU A 231 -25.76 3.46 -0.14
CA GLU A 231 -25.40 2.33 0.75
C GLU A 231 -25.41 0.93 0.12
N SER A 232 -25.65 0.80 -1.19
CA SER A 232 -25.81 -0.46 -1.93
C SER A 232 -24.57 -0.91 -2.71
N THR A 233 -23.42 -0.24 -2.61
CA THR A 233 -22.22 -0.69 -3.31
C THR A 233 -21.51 -1.82 -2.56
N THR A 234 -21.58 -3.01 -3.16
CA THR A 234 -20.90 -4.22 -2.69
C THR A 234 -19.39 -4.05 -2.70
N GLU A 235 -18.72 -4.47 -1.62
CA GLU A 235 -17.27 -4.58 -1.56
C GLU A 235 -16.73 -5.37 -2.76
N GLN A 236 -15.73 -4.85 -3.45
CA GLN A 236 -15.09 -5.54 -4.56
C GLN A 236 -14.26 -6.71 -4.03
N VAL A 237 -14.68 -7.93 -4.39
CA VAL A 237 -13.96 -9.16 -4.08
C VAL A 237 -12.63 -9.21 -4.86
N THR A 238 -11.55 -9.61 -4.20
CA THR A 238 -10.20 -9.65 -4.82
C THR A 238 -10.10 -10.71 -5.92
N PRO A 239 -9.17 -10.57 -6.89
CA PRO A 239 -8.89 -11.61 -7.88
C PRO A 239 -8.55 -12.97 -7.22
N LEU A 240 -7.76 -12.96 -6.14
CA LEU A 240 -7.43 -14.16 -5.37
C LEU A 240 -8.68 -14.78 -4.73
N GLN A 241 -9.51 -13.98 -4.07
CA GLN A 241 -10.77 -14.46 -3.47
C GLN A 241 -11.70 -15.06 -4.53
N ARG A 242 -11.88 -14.36 -5.67
CA ARG A 242 -12.65 -14.89 -6.80
C ARG A 242 -12.07 -16.21 -7.34
N GLY A 243 -10.74 -16.31 -7.44
CA GLY A 243 -10.03 -17.51 -7.83
C GLY A 243 -10.23 -18.66 -6.84
N LEU A 244 -10.15 -18.37 -5.55
CA LEU A 244 -10.39 -19.32 -4.46
C LEU A 244 -11.85 -19.80 -4.45
N ASP A 245 -12.83 -18.90 -4.59
CA ASP A 245 -14.25 -19.25 -4.61
C ASP A 245 -14.60 -20.14 -5.80
N LYS A 246 -14.09 -19.82 -7.00
CA LYS A 246 -14.25 -20.66 -8.19
C LYS A 246 -13.63 -22.04 -8.01
N PHE A 247 -12.44 -22.07 -7.41
CA PHE A 247 -11.74 -23.31 -7.12
C PHE A 247 -12.47 -24.14 -6.07
N SER A 248 -12.89 -23.54 -4.95
CA SER A 248 -13.65 -24.19 -3.88
C SER A 248 -14.94 -24.82 -4.41
N LYS A 249 -15.68 -24.12 -5.28
CA LYS A 249 -16.90 -24.65 -5.92
C LYS A 249 -16.60 -25.87 -6.79
N LYS A 250 -15.55 -25.81 -7.62
CA LYS A 250 -15.15 -26.96 -8.47
C LYS A 250 -14.69 -28.14 -7.61
N LEU A 251 -13.93 -27.88 -6.57
CA LEU A 251 -13.44 -28.89 -5.63
C LEU A 251 -14.60 -29.54 -4.89
N SER A 252 -15.54 -28.76 -4.35
CA SER A 252 -16.73 -29.27 -3.65
C SER A 252 -17.58 -30.18 -4.56
N LEU A 253 -17.75 -29.81 -5.84
CA LEU A 253 -18.46 -30.66 -6.80
C LEU A 253 -17.72 -31.96 -7.09
N ALA A 254 -16.38 -31.91 -7.24
CA ALA A 254 -15.55 -33.11 -7.46
C ALA A 254 -15.57 -34.03 -6.25
N ILE A 255 -15.54 -33.50 -5.05
CA ILE A 255 -15.62 -34.25 -3.80
C ILE A 255 -17.00 -34.90 -3.65
N LEU A 256 -18.08 -34.17 -3.92
CA LEU A 256 -19.42 -34.70 -3.88
C LEU A 256 -19.57 -35.85 -4.87
N ALA A 257 -19.09 -35.70 -6.10
CA ALA A 257 -19.10 -36.75 -7.10
C ALA A 257 -18.30 -37.99 -6.66
N LEU A 258 -17.12 -37.81 -6.05
CA LEU A 258 -16.29 -38.89 -5.52
C LEU A 258 -16.98 -39.60 -4.35
N SER A 259 -17.57 -38.86 -3.42
CA SER A 259 -18.32 -39.43 -2.28
C SER A 259 -19.52 -40.22 -2.72
N LEU A 260 -20.29 -39.73 -3.70
CA LEU A 260 -21.43 -40.46 -4.29
C LEU A 260 -20.97 -41.71 -5.04
N LEU A 261 -19.86 -41.65 -5.76
CA LEU A 261 -19.28 -42.80 -6.44
C LEU A 261 -18.91 -43.89 -5.44
N ILE A 262 -18.22 -43.53 -4.36
CA ILE A 262 -17.83 -44.48 -3.29
C ILE A 262 -19.05 -45.07 -2.61
N LEU A 263 -20.06 -44.26 -2.30
CA LEU A 263 -21.31 -44.74 -1.73
C LEU A 263 -22.01 -45.73 -2.72
N GLY A 264 -22.05 -45.41 -4.01
CA GLY A 264 -22.61 -46.30 -5.04
C GLY A 264 -21.87 -47.63 -5.13
N ILE A 265 -20.54 -47.61 -5.10
CA ILE A 265 -19.71 -48.83 -5.09
C ILE A 265 -20.01 -49.70 -3.85
N GLN A 266 -20.05 -49.07 -2.68
CA GLN A 266 -20.34 -49.79 -1.44
C GLN A 266 -21.77 -50.41 -1.45
N LEU A 267 -22.77 -49.65 -1.82
CA LEU A 267 -24.16 -50.15 -1.92
C LEU A 267 -24.27 -51.26 -2.97
N PHE A 268 -23.53 -51.19 -4.08
CA PHE A 268 -23.49 -52.24 -5.10
C PHE A 268 -22.83 -53.52 -4.56
N ARG A 269 -21.77 -53.42 -3.76
CA ARG A 269 -21.15 -54.58 -3.09
C ARG A 269 -22.08 -55.25 -2.06
N ILE A 270 -22.78 -54.44 -1.26
CA ILE A 270 -23.83 -54.95 -0.35
C ILE A 270 -24.92 -55.68 -1.12
N TYR A 271 -25.36 -55.12 -2.27
CA TYR A 271 -26.34 -55.79 -3.13
C TYR A 271 -25.85 -57.15 -3.69
N LEU A 272 -24.55 -57.26 -3.99
CA LEU A 272 -23.94 -58.53 -4.44
C LEU A 272 -23.74 -59.54 -3.31
N GLY A 273 -24.09 -59.22 -2.06
CA GLY A 273 -24.00 -60.10 -0.91
C GLY A 273 -22.65 -60.12 -0.24
N GLU A 274 -21.79 -59.14 -0.49
CA GLU A 274 -20.47 -58.97 0.17
C GLU A 274 -20.59 -58.25 1.53
N GLY A 275 -21.77 -58.14 2.14
CA GLY A 275 -22.05 -57.49 3.41
C GLY A 275 -21.92 -58.45 4.60
N THR A 276 -21.94 -57.87 5.83
CA THR A 276 -21.88 -58.62 7.09
C THR A 276 -23.14 -59.43 7.40
N GLY A 277 -24.21 -59.27 6.63
CA GLY A 277 -25.53 -59.87 6.83
C GLY A 277 -26.53 -58.98 7.57
N ASP A 278 -26.08 -57.93 8.18
CA ASP A 278 -26.93 -56.86 8.74
C ASP A 278 -26.97 -55.67 7.76
N MET A 279 -27.99 -55.65 6.95
CA MET A 279 -28.18 -54.64 5.88
C MET A 279 -28.17 -53.19 6.40
N THR A 280 -28.62 -52.99 7.63
CA THR A 280 -28.67 -51.67 8.25
C THR A 280 -27.27 -51.21 8.64
N ALA A 281 -26.49 -52.07 9.29
CA ALA A 281 -25.10 -51.81 9.68
C ALA A 281 -24.23 -51.61 8.42
N ASP A 282 -24.39 -52.37 7.39
CA ASP A 282 -23.64 -52.25 6.14
C ASP A 282 -23.92 -50.90 5.41
N ILE A 283 -25.20 -50.50 5.33
CA ILE A 283 -25.59 -49.20 4.71
C ILE A 283 -25.01 -48.04 5.51
N VAL A 284 -25.06 -48.10 6.84
CA VAL A 284 -24.50 -47.06 7.70
C VAL A 284 -22.98 -46.98 7.51
N SER A 285 -22.30 -48.10 7.46
CA SER A 285 -20.85 -48.15 7.18
C SER A 285 -20.52 -47.53 5.82
N ALA A 286 -21.29 -47.80 4.81
CA ALA A 286 -21.14 -47.22 3.47
C ALA A 286 -21.32 -45.70 3.47
N VAL A 287 -22.32 -45.17 4.16
CA VAL A 287 -22.54 -43.73 4.32
C VAL A 287 -21.40 -43.06 5.08
N MET A 288 -20.95 -43.67 6.18
CA MET A 288 -19.84 -43.14 6.99
C MET A 288 -18.51 -43.11 6.22
N PHE A 289 -18.29 -44.10 5.33
CA PHE A 289 -17.14 -44.10 4.44
C PHE A 289 -17.18 -42.94 3.42
N ALA A 290 -18.32 -42.73 2.80
CA ALA A 290 -18.51 -41.63 1.86
C ALA A 290 -18.36 -40.24 2.55
N VAL A 291 -18.87 -40.12 3.78
CA VAL A 291 -18.74 -38.90 4.59
C VAL A 291 -17.27 -38.68 4.99
N ALA A 292 -16.53 -39.72 5.38
CA ALA A 292 -15.12 -39.60 5.72
C ALA A 292 -14.30 -39.07 4.55
N VAL A 293 -14.56 -39.48 3.32
CA VAL A 293 -13.94 -38.94 2.10
C VAL A 293 -14.29 -37.49 1.90
N ALA A 294 -15.55 -37.10 2.10
CA ALA A 294 -15.96 -35.70 2.00
C ALA A 294 -15.20 -34.80 3.00
N VAL A 295 -15.13 -35.23 4.25
CA VAL A 295 -14.43 -34.50 5.33
C VAL A 295 -12.92 -34.43 5.09
N ALA A 296 -12.30 -35.54 4.63
CA ALA A 296 -10.86 -35.61 4.35
C ALA A 296 -10.44 -34.66 3.22
N ALA A 297 -11.32 -34.41 2.26
CA ALA A 297 -10.97 -33.74 1.03
C ALA A 297 -11.02 -32.20 1.13
N ILE A 298 -11.71 -31.62 2.11
CA ILE A 298 -11.94 -30.18 2.16
C ILE A 298 -11.04 -29.51 3.20
N PRO A 299 -10.22 -28.51 2.78
CA PRO A 299 -9.40 -27.75 3.73
C PRO A 299 -10.24 -26.63 4.35
N GLU A 300 -10.84 -26.87 5.52
CA GLU A 300 -11.73 -25.93 6.22
C GLU A 300 -11.09 -24.59 6.56
N ALA A 301 -9.81 -24.57 6.90
CA ALA A 301 -9.11 -23.38 7.33
C ALA A 301 -8.60 -22.48 6.19
N LEU A 302 -8.83 -22.83 4.91
CA LEU A 302 -8.19 -22.19 3.77
C LEU A 302 -8.43 -20.68 3.68
N GLN A 303 -9.70 -20.25 3.77
CA GLN A 303 -10.04 -18.81 3.68
C GLN A 303 -9.46 -17.99 4.84
N SER A 304 -9.57 -18.53 6.04
CA SER A 304 -9.00 -17.90 7.25
C SER A 304 -7.49 -17.74 7.15
N ILE A 305 -6.79 -18.78 6.69
CA ILE A 305 -5.33 -18.77 6.51
C ILE A 305 -4.91 -17.69 5.50
N VAL A 306 -5.60 -17.60 4.35
CA VAL A 306 -5.29 -16.58 3.34
C VAL A 306 -5.46 -15.16 3.91
N THR A 307 -6.55 -14.90 4.61
CA THR A 307 -6.81 -13.61 5.24
C THR A 307 -5.75 -13.25 6.28
N ILE A 308 -5.35 -14.21 7.13
CA ILE A 308 -4.29 -14.02 8.12
C ILE A 308 -2.94 -13.73 7.46
N VAL A 309 -2.58 -14.48 6.42
CA VAL A 309 -1.29 -14.29 5.72
C VAL A 309 -1.25 -12.93 5.02
N LEU A 310 -2.36 -12.48 4.41
CA LEU A 310 -2.48 -11.13 3.85
C LEU A 310 -2.33 -10.07 4.94
N SER A 311 -2.99 -10.23 6.09
CA SER A 311 -2.87 -9.31 7.23
C SER A 311 -1.45 -9.25 7.81
N LEU A 312 -0.74 -10.39 7.88
CA LEU A 312 0.68 -10.41 8.26
C LEU A 312 1.55 -9.68 7.22
N GLY A 313 1.17 -9.78 5.94
CA GLY A 313 1.81 -9.05 4.84
C GLY A 313 1.68 -7.54 4.98
N THR A 314 0.46 -7.04 5.28
CA THR A 314 0.24 -5.60 5.49
C THR A 314 1.08 -5.06 6.64
N ASN A 315 1.18 -5.80 7.74
CA ASN A 315 2.05 -5.41 8.87
C ASN A 315 3.55 -5.38 8.49
N LYS A 316 4.00 -6.30 7.63
CA LYS A 316 5.39 -6.28 7.13
C LYS A 316 5.63 -5.09 6.21
N MET A 317 4.65 -4.73 5.34
CA MET A 317 4.73 -3.58 4.44
C MET A 317 4.75 -2.27 5.23
N ALA A 318 3.89 -2.13 6.25
CA ALA A 318 3.87 -0.95 7.12
C ALA A 318 5.22 -0.70 7.83
N LYS A 319 5.91 -1.77 8.27
CA LYS A 319 7.28 -1.67 8.82
C LYS A 319 8.33 -1.26 7.80
N ARG A 320 8.01 -1.30 6.52
CA ARG A 320 8.84 -0.84 5.39
C ARG A 320 8.25 0.41 4.75
N HIS A 321 7.61 1.25 5.54
CA HIS A 321 7.04 2.55 5.15
C HIS A 321 5.90 2.49 4.11
N ALA A 322 5.33 1.32 3.84
CA ALA A 322 4.22 1.15 2.90
C ALA A 322 2.92 0.78 3.64
N ILE A 323 2.06 1.76 3.86
CA ILE A 323 0.75 1.56 4.52
C ILE A 323 -0.29 1.15 3.49
N ILE A 324 -0.83 -0.03 3.64
CA ILE A 324 -1.88 -0.56 2.76
C ILE A 324 -3.25 -0.11 3.26
N ARG A 325 -4.00 0.57 2.42
CA ARG A 325 -5.39 1.01 2.69
C ARG A 325 -6.44 -0.02 2.23
N LYS A 326 -6.10 -0.81 1.19
CA LYS A 326 -7.00 -1.84 0.63
C LYS A 326 -6.28 -3.18 0.62
N LEU A 327 -6.79 -4.18 1.34
CA LEU A 327 -6.17 -5.51 1.46
C LEU A 327 -5.83 -6.17 0.11
N PRO A 328 -6.67 -6.02 -0.95
CA PRO A 328 -6.35 -6.50 -2.30
C PRO A 328 -5.01 -6.01 -2.87
N ALA A 329 -4.58 -4.82 -2.48
CA ALA A 329 -3.35 -4.21 -2.98
C ALA A 329 -2.10 -5.04 -2.65
N VAL A 330 -2.08 -5.78 -1.53
CA VAL A 330 -0.94 -6.64 -1.14
C VAL A 330 -0.65 -7.69 -2.20
N GLU A 331 -1.69 -8.36 -2.71
CA GLU A 331 -1.58 -9.38 -3.74
C GLU A 331 -1.22 -8.76 -5.10
N THR A 332 -1.95 -7.70 -5.46
CA THR A 332 -1.80 -7.04 -6.76
C THR A 332 -0.41 -6.42 -6.90
N LEU A 333 0.13 -5.85 -5.81
CA LEU A 333 1.49 -5.28 -5.75
C LEU A 333 2.55 -6.33 -6.07
N GLY A 334 2.42 -7.55 -5.57
CA GLY A 334 3.31 -8.68 -5.90
C GLY A 334 3.26 -9.11 -7.38
N SER A 335 2.23 -8.70 -8.11
CA SER A 335 2.03 -8.99 -9.54
C SER A 335 2.37 -7.79 -10.44
N THR A 336 2.78 -6.65 -9.87
CA THR A 336 3.09 -5.44 -10.61
C THR A 336 4.18 -5.69 -11.65
N SER A 337 3.93 -5.25 -12.89
CA SER A 337 4.87 -5.35 -14.02
C SER A 337 5.31 -3.97 -14.53
N ILE A 338 4.55 -2.91 -14.25
CA ILE A 338 4.85 -1.53 -14.62
C ILE A 338 4.70 -0.65 -13.38
N ILE A 339 5.68 0.22 -13.13
CA ILE A 339 5.57 1.30 -12.15
C ILE A 339 5.69 2.62 -12.89
N CYS A 340 4.58 3.34 -13.00
CA CYS A 340 4.52 4.73 -13.44
C CYS A 340 4.78 5.60 -12.21
N THR A 341 5.87 6.35 -12.21
CA THR A 341 6.28 7.13 -11.05
C THR A 341 6.42 8.61 -11.39
N ASP A 342 5.87 9.46 -10.54
CA ASP A 342 6.19 10.89 -10.61
C ASP A 342 7.67 11.09 -10.25
N LYS A 343 8.28 12.14 -10.78
CA LYS A 343 9.66 12.50 -10.51
C LYS A 343 9.80 13.14 -9.13
N THR A 344 9.04 14.23 -8.92
CA THR A 344 9.22 15.14 -7.77
C THR A 344 8.74 14.47 -6.48
N GLY A 345 9.55 14.56 -5.43
CA GLY A 345 9.21 14.00 -4.12
C GLY A 345 9.30 12.47 -4.02
N THR A 346 9.19 11.73 -5.14
CA THR A 346 9.25 10.26 -5.17
C THR A 346 10.63 9.73 -5.58
N LEU A 347 11.09 10.11 -6.78
CA LEU A 347 12.43 9.75 -7.27
C LEU A 347 13.49 10.73 -6.77
N THR A 348 13.09 11.98 -6.53
CA THR A 348 13.92 13.07 -6.03
C THR A 348 13.56 13.44 -4.60
N GLN A 349 14.40 14.25 -3.98
CA GLN A 349 14.25 14.63 -2.56
C GLN A 349 13.16 15.68 -2.31
N ASN A 350 12.57 16.27 -3.37
CA ASN A 350 11.71 17.46 -3.31
C ASN A 350 12.39 18.62 -2.58
N LYS A 351 13.68 18.77 -2.80
CA LYS A 351 14.53 19.76 -2.16
C LYS A 351 15.51 20.32 -3.17
N MET A 352 15.28 21.57 -3.58
CA MET A 352 16.25 22.25 -4.44
C MET A 352 17.58 22.40 -3.68
N THR A 353 18.67 22.10 -4.36
CA THR A 353 20.03 22.14 -3.80
C THR A 353 20.95 22.83 -4.81
N VAL A 354 21.69 23.83 -4.36
CA VAL A 354 22.75 24.48 -5.17
C VAL A 354 23.91 23.51 -5.33
N VAL A 355 24.27 23.21 -6.59
CA VAL A 355 25.29 22.21 -6.93
C VAL A 355 26.44 22.77 -7.76
N ASP A 356 26.28 23.99 -8.30
CA ASP A 356 27.31 24.59 -9.14
C ASP A 356 27.12 26.12 -9.17
N TYR A 357 28.18 26.85 -9.53
CA TYR A 357 28.13 28.29 -9.72
C TYR A 357 29.02 28.70 -10.91
N PHE A 358 28.86 29.96 -11.37
CA PHE A 358 29.72 30.51 -12.39
C PHE A 358 29.92 32.02 -12.18
N LEU A 359 31.18 32.46 -12.22
CA LEU A 359 31.58 33.86 -12.06
C LEU A 359 32.19 34.41 -13.34
N GLY A 360 32.29 35.74 -13.44
CA GLY A 360 32.83 36.43 -14.61
C GLY A 360 34.30 36.07 -14.96
N ASN A 361 35.11 35.67 -13.99
CA ASN A 361 36.47 35.20 -14.19
C ASN A 361 36.58 33.77 -14.74
N GLY A 362 35.44 33.07 -14.84
CA GLY A 362 35.38 31.69 -15.30
C GLY A 362 35.41 30.64 -14.18
N ASP A 363 35.43 31.04 -12.94
CA ASP A 363 35.38 30.13 -11.80
C ASP A 363 34.01 29.41 -11.75
N THR A 364 34.07 28.12 -11.53
CA THR A 364 32.89 27.19 -11.47
C THR A 364 33.23 26.03 -10.54
N GLY A 365 32.23 25.29 -10.09
CA GLY A 365 32.38 24.09 -9.27
C GLY A 365 31.85 24.24 -7.86
N ASP A 366 32.59 23.76 -6.85
CA ASP A 366 32.20 23.82 -5.43
C ASP A 366 32.83 25.00 -4.71
N PHE A 367 32.02 25.75 -3.96
CA PHE A 367 32.52 26.74 -3.00
C PHE A 367 33.32 26.06 -1.89
N THR A 368 34.42 26.69 -1.48
CA THR A 368 35.10 26.28 -0.23
C THR A 368 34.26 26.59 1.00
N ASN A 369 34.19 25.62 1.93
CA ASN A 369 33.50 25.82 3.23
C ASN A 369 34.22 26.74 4.19
N ASP A 370 35.29 27.44 3.76
CA ASP A 370 36.06 28.42 4.54
C ASP A 370 35.84 29.82 3.95
N PRO A 371 34.91 30.61 4.50
CA PRO A 371 34.57 31.92 3.97
C PRO A 371 35.76 32.92 3.95
N SER A 372 36.81 32.66 4.72
CA SER A 372 38.02 33.50 4.72
C SER A 372 38.83 33.43 3.43
N LYS A 373 38.60 32.37 2.64
CA LYS A 373 39.27 32.12 1.36
C LYS A 373 38.45 32.57 0.13
N TRP A 374 37.25 33.10 0.35
CA TRP A 374 36.43 33.54 -0.75
C TRP A 374 36.96 34.79 -1.41
N THR A 375 36.84 34.82 -2.71
CA THR A 375 37.05 36.02 -3.52
C THR A 375 35.99 37.09 -3.21
N ALA A 376 36.18 38.29 -3.64
CA ALA A 376 35.19 39.36 -3.50
C ALA A 376 33.90 39.01 -4.31
N ASP A 377 34.06 38.39 -5.48
CA ASP A 377 32.97 38.00 -6.36
C ASP A 377 32.13 36.89 -5.73
N GLU A 378 32.77 35.84 -5.17
CA GLU A 378 32.06 34.75 -4.47
C GLU A 378 31.27 35.28 -3.26
N ARG A 379 31.87 36.13 -2.46
CA ARG A 379 31.21 36.76 -1.31
C ARG A 379 29.98 37.56 -1.74
N ARG A 380 30.11 38.37 -2.79
CA ARG A 380 29.04 39.20 -3.31
C ARG A 380 27.90 38.33 -3.86
N LEU A 381 28.23 37.22 -4.52
CA LEU A 381 27.22 36.27 -5.03
C LEU A 381 26.39 35.66 -3.88
N ILE A 382 27.02 35.23 -2.80
CA ILE A 382 26.33 34.69 -1.64
C ILE A 382 25.49 35.75 -0.93
N GLU A 383 26.05 36.98 -0.71
CA GLU A 383 25.31 38.09 -0.11
C GLU A 383 24.00 38.39 -0.87
N ILE A 384 24.06 38.48 -2.22
CA ILE A 384 22.86 38.74 -3.05
C ILE A 384 21.89 37.59 -2.93
N SER A 385 22.34 36.33 -2.97
CA SER A 385 21.48 35.15 -2.90
C SER A 385 20.71 35.05 -1.58
N VAL A 386 21.24 35.54 -0.50
CA VAL A 386 20.65 35.58 0.85
C VAL A 386 19.76 36.80 1.06
N LEU A 387 20.18 37.98 0.55
CA LEU A 387 19.52 39.27 0.83
C LEU A 387 18.33 39.48 -0.11
N ALA A 388 18.43 39.15 -1.41
CA ALA A 388 17.32 39.16 -2.35
C ALA A 388 16.51 37.84 -2.23
N ASN A 389 15.92 37.57 -1.06
CA ASN A 389 15.34 36.27 -0.73
C ASN A 389 14.34 36.39 0.44
N ASP A 390 13.16 35.78 0.31
CA ASP A 390 12.07 35.83 1.30
C ASP A 390 11.98 34.58 2.18
N ALA A 391 12.68 33.48 1.82
CA ALA A 391 12.66 32.26 2.61
C ALA A 391 13.26 32.45 4.01
N SER A 392 12.79 31.67 4.97
CA SER A 392 13.26 31.70 6.37
C SER A 392 13.25 30.30 7.00
N ILE A 393 13.93 30.16 8.13
CA ILE A 393 13.89 28.95 8.95
C ILE A 393 13.28 29.36 10.30
N SER A 394 12.17 28.72 10.68
CA SER A 394 11.50 28.96 11.96
C SER A 394 12.30 28.37 13.15
N GLU A 395 11.93 28.71 14.38
CA GLU A 395 12.61 28.28 15.61
C GLU A 395 12.64 26.74 15.78
N ASP A 396 11.65 26.04 15.23
CA ASP A 396 11.57 24.57 15.23
C ASP A 396 12.38 23.91 14.11
N GLY A 397 13.07 24.70 13.27
CA GLY A 397 13.87 24.23 12.13
C GLY A 397 13.06 24.04 10.84
N THR A 398 11.77 24.36 10.83
CA THR A 398 10.94 24.31 9.62
C THR A 398 11.32 25.40 8.64
N LYS A 399 11.50 25.03 7.37
CA LYS A 399 11.88 25.94 6.29
C LYS A 399 10.62 26.50 5.63
N LEU A 400 10.54 27.82 5.54
CA LEU A 400 9.41 28.57 4.99
C LEU A 400 9.85 29.34 3.76
N GLY A 401 9.07 29.29 2.69
CA GLY A 401 9.31 30.02 1.43
C GLY A 401 9.38 29.13 0.20
N ASP A 402 9.62 29.73 -0.95
CA ASP A 402 9.78 28.99 -2.22
C ASP A 402 10.99 28.03 -2.15
N PRO A 403 10.87 26.79 -2.61
CA PRO A 403 11.98 25.80 -2.59
C PRO A 403 13.26 26.30 -3.24
N THR A 404 13.18 27.16 -4.27
CA THR A 404 14.33 27.77 -4.94
C THR A 404 15.06 28.73 -3.99
N GLU A 405 14.30 29.49 -3.20
CA GLU A 405 14.84 30.46 -2.25
C GLU A 405 15.41 29.76 -1.02
N VAL A 406 14.74 28.72 -0.53
CA VAL A 406 15.23 27.86 0.55
C VAL A 406 16.57 27.23 0.18
N ALA A 407 16.79 26.88 -1.11
CA ALA A 407 18.06 26.32 -1.56
C ALA A 407 19.26 27.27 -1.31
N PHE A 408 19.08 28.59 -1.45
CA PHE A 408 20.15 29.55 -1.19
C PHE A 408 20.44 29.73 0.31
N ILE A 409 19.40 29.69 1.14
CA ILE A 409 19.59 29.73 2.59
C ILE A 409 20.33 28.46 3.06
N ASP A 410 19.90 27.29 2.59
CA ASP A 410 20.59 26.04 2.91
C ASP A 410 22.04 26.03 2.42
N PHE A 411 22.28 26.64 1.28
CA PHE A 411 23.63 26.75 0.72
C PHE A 411 24.52 27.64 1.58
N SER A 412 24.02 28.81 2.03
CA SER A 412 24.70 29.71 2.93
C SER A 412 25.05 29.04 4.28
N GLU A 413 24.09 28.32 4.89
CA GLU A 413 24.29 27.55 6.12
C GLU A 413 25.36 26.46 5.95
N LYS A 414 25.29 25.71 4.83
CA LYS A 414 26.31 24.68 4.50
C LYS A 414 27.71 25.26 4.36
N LEU A 415 27.83 26.50 3.93
CA LEU A 415 29.09 27.21 3.77
C LEU A 415 29.58 27.90 5.08
N ASN A 416 28.96 27.60 6.22
CA ASN A 416 29.25 28.23 7.53
C ASN A 416 29.03 29.76 7.55
N GLN A 417 28.05 30.24 6.77
CA GLN A 417 27.61 31.66 6.78
C GLN A 417 26.10 31.68 7.14
N PRO A 418 25.75 31.84 8.40
CA PRO A 418 24.36 31.89 8.81
C PRO A 418 23.61 33.02 8.11
N TYR A 419 22.55 32.70 7.38
CA TYR A 419 21.81 33.70 6.61
C TYR A 419 21.21 34.81 7.45
N GLN A 420 20.86 34.52 8.72
CA GLN A 420 20.34 35.49 9.65
C GLN A 420 21.40 36.54 10.04
N GLU A 421 22.64 36.14 10.15
CA GLU A 421 23.75 37.05 10.43
C GLU A 421 23.96 38.04 9.27
N ILE A 422 23.90 37.54 8.02
CA ILE A 422 24.01 38.40 6.83
C ILE A 422 22.83 39.39 6.79
N ARG A 423 21.59 38.93 7.02
CA ARG A 423 20.40 39.79 7.02
C ARG A 423 20.38 40.80 8.16
N ASN A 424 20.88 40.44 9.32
CA ASN A 424 20.99 41.38 10.47
C ASN A 424 22.04 42.47 10.22
N ASN A 425 23.14 42.13 9.55
CA ASN A 425 24.18 43.06 9.20
C ASN A 425 23.71 44.04 8.09
N TYR A 426 22.89 43.58 7.17
CA TYR A 426 22.41 44.32 5.99
C TYR A 426 20.89 44.27 5.89
N PRO A 427 20.14 44.95 6.77
CA PRO A 427 18.70 44.94 6.79
C PRO A 427 18.10 45.48 5.50
N ARG A 428 17.01 44.87 5.03
CA ARG A 428 16.26 45.31 3.85
C ARG A 428 15.60 46.65 4.12
N GLN A 429 15.82 47.63 3.21
CA GLN A 429 15.25 48.97 3.27
C GLN A 429 14.09 49.16 2.30
N ALA A 430 14.14 48.51 1.14
CA ALA A 430 13.10 48.55 0.14
C ALA A 430 13.07 47.26 -0.68
N GLU A 431 11.97 46.99 -1.40
CA GLU A 431 11.85 45.81 -2.24
C GLU A 431 10.95 46.03 -3.46
N LEU A 432 11.24 45.29 -4.52
CA LEU A 432 10.35 44.99 -5.62
C LEU A 432 10.14 43.47 -5.59
N PRO A 433 8.96 42.99 -5.14
CA PRO A 433 8.71 41.57 -4.98
C PRO A 433 8.86 40.79 -6.28
N PHE A 434 9.03 39.46 -6.19
CA PHE A 434 9.07 38.60 -7.37
C PHE A 434 7.77 38.71 -8.17
N ASP A 435 7.93 38.88 -9.47
CA ASP A 435 6.84 38.85 -10.43
C ASP A 435 7.15 37.90 -11.60
N SER A 436 6.20 37.01 -11.94
CA SER A 436 6.38 35.96 -12.94
C SER A 436 6.54 36.43 -14.37
N ASP A 437 5.94 37.58 -14.71
CA ASP A 437 6.02 38.17 -16.04
C ASP A 437 7.36 38.91 -16.22
N ARG A 438 7.79 39.61 -15.18
CA ARG A 438 9.07 40.27 -15.08
C ARG A 438 10.24 39.30 -14.84
N LYS A 439 10.02 38.17 -14.17
CA LYS A 439 10.99 37.14 -13.78
C LYS A 439 12.15 37.66 -12.94
N LEU A 440 11.95 38.69 -12.16
CA LEU A 440 12.93 39.35 -11.30
C LEU A 440 12.37 39.54 -9.90
N MET A 441 13.26 39.58 -8.93
CA MET A 441 13.06 40.09 -7.57
C MET A 441 14.23 41.00 -7.21
N SER A 442 13.94 42.15 -6.59
CA SER A 442 14.94 43.12 -6.23
C SER A 442 14.76 43.63 -4.82
N THR A 443 15.87 43.83 -4.09
CA THR A 443 15.88 44.31 -2.70
C THR A 443 16.94 45.39 -2.51
N GLY A 444 16.61 46.41 -1.73
CA GLY A 444 17.49 47.55 -1.42
C GLY A 444 18.16 47.37 -0.07
N HIS A 445 19.48 47.55 -0.02
CA HIS A 445 20.30 47.39 1.17
C HIS A 445 21.40 48.44 1.24
N THR A 446 21.85 48.79 2.48
CA THR A 446 23.00 49.62 2.71
C THR A 446 24.18 48.76 3.15
N ILE A 447 25.29 48.81 2.42
CA ILE A 447 26.54 48.12 2.72
C ILE A 447 27.69 49.15 2.69
N ASP A 448 28.49 49.22 3.74
CA ASP A 448 29.64 50.17 3.88
C ASP A 448 29.27 51.66 3.63
N ASN A 449 28.07 52.07 4.05
CA ASN A 449 27.45 53.38 3.83
C ASN A 449 27.07 53.69 2.37
N GLU A 450 27.06 52.73 1.47
CA GLU A 450 26.56 52.84 0.11
C GLU A 450 25.27 52.05 -0.06
N ASN A 451 24.33 52.58 -0.84
CA ASN A 451 23.06 51.91 -1.13
C ASN A 451 23.17 51.06 -2.38
N TYR A 452 22.63 49.87 -2.32
CA TYR A 452 22.64 48.92 -3.44
C TYR A 452 21.26 48.33 -3.65
N LEU A 453 20.90 48.16 -4.93
CA LEU A 453 19.81 47.26 -5.37
C LEU A 453 20.44 45.90 -5.66
N PHE A 454 19.96 44.86 -5.01
CA PHE A 454 20.32 43.48 -5.29
C PHE A 454 19.19 42.81 -6.09
N VAL A 455 19.55 42.15 -7.18
CA VAL A 455 18.64 41.59 -8.14
C VAL A 455 18.94 40.11 -8.33
N LYS A 456 17.91 39.28 -8.26
CA LYS A 456 17.96 37.89 -8.72
C LYS A 456 16.88 37.63 -9.75
N GLY A 457 17.15 36.75 -10.72
CA GLY A 457 16.14 36.41 -11.70
C GLY A 457 16.59 35.42 -12.76
N GLY A 458 15.71 35.26 -13.78
CA GLY A 458 16.02 34.42 -14.93
C GLY A 458 17.23 34.91 -15.69
N PRO A 459 18.20 34.04 -16.04
CA PRO A 459 19.45 34.48 -16.69
C PRO A 459 19.20 35.29 -17.96
N ASP A 460 18.22 34.91 -18.75
CA ASP A 460 17.82 35.59 -20.02
C ASP A 460 17.48 37.07 -19.77
N ILE A 461 16.74 37.37 -18.72
CA ILE A 461 16.32 38.73 -18.38
C ILE A 461 17.44 39.53 -17.72
N VAL A 462 18.15 38.93 -16.76
CA VAL A 462 19.27 39.59 -16.07
C VAL A 462 20.38 39.92 -17.04
N PHE A 463 20.71 39.05 -18.01
CA PHE A 463 21.71 39.30 -19.04
C PHE A 463 21.35 40.51 -19.91
N GLN A 464 20.09 40.64 -20.36
CA GLN A 464 19.63 41.76 -21.19
C GLN A 464 19.76 43.11 -20.45
N ARG A 465 19.60 43.12 -19.13
CA ARG A 465 19.64 44.32 -18.27
C ARG A 465 21.04 44.61 -17.70
N SER A 466 22.02 43.72 -17.91
CA SER A 466 23.37 43.89 -17.38
C SER A 466 24.29 44.54 -18.42
N LYS A 467 24.79 45.71 -18.09
CA LYS A 467 25.77 46.47 -18.90
C LYS A 467 27.22 46.36 -18.36
N LYS A 468 27.39 45.84 -17.16
CA LYS A 468 28.66 45.68 -16.47
C LYS A 468 28.73 44.32 -15.82
N VAL A 469 29.91 43.88 -15.45
CA VAL A 469 30.18 42.63 -14.77
C VAL A 469 31.23 42.84 -13.66
N LEU A 470 31.03 42.12 -12.55
CA LEU A 470 32.03 42.04 -11.48
C LEU A 470 33.11 41.01 -11.89
N LEU A 471 34.35 41.43 -11.91
CA LEU A 471 35.48 40.58 -12.33
C LEU A 471 36.69 40.80 -11.39
N ASN A 472 36.96 39.77 -10.56
CA ASN A 472 38.06 39.83 -9.57
C ASN A 472 37.99 41.05 -8.62
N GLY A 473 36.78 41.42 -8.19
CA GLY A 473 36.52 42.56 -7.31
C GLY A 473 36.39 43.93 -8.01
N GLU A 474 36.60 44.02 -9.31
CA GLU A 474 36.50 45.23 -10.10
C GLU A 474 35.27 45.20 -11.02
N VAL A 475 34.57 46.34 -11.13
CA VAL A 475 33.44 46.49 -12.05
C VAL A 475 33.97 46.92 -13.40
N VAL A 476 33.76 46.03 -14.41
CA VAL A 476 34.18 46.28 -15.79
C VAL A 476 32.98 46.29 -16.75
N PRO A 477 33.07 47.00 -17.90
CA PRO A 477 32.00 46.97 -18.91
C PRO A 477 31.77 45.53 -19.43
N MET A 478 30.49 45.20 -19.66
CA MET A 478 30.13 43.91 -20.26
C MET A 478 30.57 43.88 -21.74
N THR A 479 31.38 42.91 -22.11
CA THR A 479 31.77 42.72 -23.52
C THR A 479 31.03 41.55 -24.10
N ASP A 480 30.90 41.51 -25.47
CA ASP A 480 30.25 40.39 -26.16
C ASP A 480 30.89 39.03 -25.82
N GLU A 481 32.21 39.01 -25.61
CA GLU A 481 32.93 37.79 -25.22
C GLU A 481 32.55 37.31 -23.81
N LEU A 482 32.43 38.22 -22.85
CA LEU A 482 32.00 37.89 -21.49
C LEU A 482 30.53 37.45 -21.46
N MET A 483 29.68 38.18 -22.17
CA MET A 483 28.25 37.80 -22.30
C MET A 483 28.10 36.40 -22.90
N LYS A 484 28.86 36.09 -23.95
CA LYS A 484 28.87 34.79 -24.60
C LYS A 484 29.30 33.67 -23.63
N LYS A 485 30.34 33.92 -22.80
CA LYS A 485 30.74 32.92 -21.77
C LYS A 485 29.63 32.62 -20.79
N PHE A 486 28.89 33.61 -20.29
CA PHE A 486 27.75 33.42 -19.41
C PHE A 486 26.61 32.65 -20.09
N GLN A 487 26.32 32.94 -21.34
CA GLN A 487 25.31 32.26 -22.13
C GLN A 487 25.69 30.78 -22.37
N GLU A 488 26.93 30.52 -22.80
CA GLU A 488 27.45 29.16 -23.01
C GLU A 488 27.40 28.33 -21.70
N GLN A 489 27.76 28.94 -20.56
CA GLN A 489 27.71 28.25 -19.26
C GLN A 489 26.26 28.00 -18.79
N ASN A 490 25.37 28.97 -19.02
CA ASN A 490 23.94 28.79 -18.73
C ASN A 490 23.36 27.62 -19.56
N GLU A 491 23.73 27.52 -20.83
CA GLU A 491 23.33 26.41 -21.69
C GLU A 491 23.94 25.09 -21.23
N ALA A 492 25.21 25.07 -20.83
CA ALA A 492 25.86 23.91 -20.25
C ALA A 492 25.18 23.43 -18.95
N PHE A 493 24.81 24.33 -18.08
CA PHE A 493 24.03 24.01 -16.87
C PHE A 493 22.64 23.48 -17.22
N SER A 494 21.95 24.10 -18.18
CA SER A 494 20.62 23.67 -18.65
C SER A 494 20.67 22.28 -19.29
N THR A 495 21.75 21.93 -20.01
CA THR A 495 21.96 20.59 -20.60
C THR A 495 22.14 19.53 -19.52
N ARG A 496 22.67 19.91 -18.34
CA ARG A 496 22.79 19.08 -17.13
C ARG A 496 21.50 19.05 -16.31
N ALA A 497 20.41 19.62 -16.82
CA ALA A 497 19.12 19.75 -16.15
C ALA A 497 19.15 20.61 -14.86
N LEU A 498 20.07 21.52 -14.77
CA LEU A 498 20.14 22.44 -13.63
C LEU A 498 19.21 23.65 -13.86
N ARG A 499 18.51 24.05 -12.80
CA ARG A 499 17.81 25.33 -12.76
C ARG A 499 18.81 26.42 -12.43
N VAL A 500 18.90 27.45 -13.27
CA VAL A 500 19.88 28.52 -13.14
C VAL A 500 19.18 29.83 -12.79
N LEU A 501 19.72 30.55 -11.80
CA LEU A 501 19.39 31.96 -11.55
C LEU A 501 20.63 32.80 -11.69
N ALA A 502 20.45 34.01 -12.22
CA ALA A 502 21.48 35.02 -12.32
C ALA A 502 21.32 36.04 -11.18
N PHE A 503 22.46 36.55 -10.72
CA PHE A 503 22.56 37.49 -9.63
C PHE A 503 23.34 38.72 -10.09
N ALA A 504 22.76 39.89 -9.82
CA ALA A 504 23.31 41.18 -10.22
C ALA A 504 23.06 42.24 -9.13
N TYR A 505 23.71 43.35 -9.21
CA TYR A 505 23.47 44.48 -8.35
C TYR A 505 23.67 45.81 -9.07
N ARG A 506 23.22 46.92 -8.44
CA ARG A 506 23.40 48.27 -8.91
C ARG A 506 23.53 49.21 -7.71
N PRO A 507 24.45 50.23 -7.72
CA PRO A 507 24.42 51.35 -6.76
C PRO A 507 23.13 52.15 -6.89
N LEU A 508 22.59 52.63 -5.74
CA LEU A 508 21.40 53.44 -5.64
C LEU A 508 21.65 54.77 -4.97
N ASP A 509 21.01 55.83 -5.42
CA ASP A 509 21.04 57.17 -4.76
C ASP A 509 20.09 57.18 -3.53
N ASN A 510 18.96 56.50 -3.60
CA ASN A 510 17.95 56.38 -2.54
C ASN A 510 17.13 55.06 -2.68
N PHE A 511 16.17 54.80 -1.76
CA PHE A 511 15.35 53.62 -1.75
C PHE A 511 13.92 53.82 -2.28
N ASP A 512 13.68 54.85 -3.08
CA ASP A 512 12.43 55.05 -3.80
C ASP A 512 12.46 54.23 -5.11
N LEU A 513 12.24 52.91 -4.95
CA LEU A 513 12.45 51.93 -6.02
C LEU A 513 11.34 51.93 -7.06
N SER A 514 11.75 51.87 -8.34
CA SER A 514 10.86 51.66 -9.50
C SER A 514 11.40 50.54 -10.38
N PHE A 515 10.58 50.01 -11.28
CA PHE A 515 11.01 48.99 -12.25
C PHE A 515 12.10 49.46 -13.21
N GLU A 516 12.31 50.78 -13.36
CA GLU A 516 13.39 51.35 -14.16
C GLU A 516 14.77 51.19 -13.48
N ASP A 517 14.77 50.95 -12.15
CA ASP A 517 16.03 50.74 -11.40
C ASP A 517 16.60 49.35 -11.66
N GLU A 518 15.85 48.43 -12.21
CA GLU A 518 16.28 47.09 -12.64
C GLU A 518 17.03 47.10 -13.99
N ASP A 519 17.59 48.18 -14.46
CA ASP A 519 18.45 48.29 -15.65
C ASP A 519 19.87 48.80 -15.28
N ASP A 520 20.79 48.75 -16.22
CA ASP A 520 22.25 49.09 -16.00
C ASP A 520 22.87 48.28 -14.86
N LEU A 521 22.51 47.01 -14.77
CA LEU A 521 22.97 46.11 -13.73
C LEU A 521 24.43 45.70 -13.90
N ILE A 522 25.08 45.36 -12.76
CA ILE A 522 26.39 44.73 -12.68
C ILE A 522 26.18 43.25 -12.41
N LEU A 523 26.39 42.41 -13.43
CA LEU A 523 26.28 40.96 -13.28
C LEU A 523 27.37 40.40 -12.38
N VAL A 524 27.03 39.58 -11.41
CA VAL A 524 27.99 38.94 -10.50
C VAL A 524 28.23 37.49 -10.92
N GLY A 525 27.17 36.72 -11.07
CA GLY A 525 27.32 35.30 -11.39
C GLY A 525 26.01 34.56 -11.51
N LEU A 526 26.15 33.25 -11.70
CA LEU A 526 25.06 32.28 -11.77
C LEU A 526 25.16 31.30 -10.60
N LEU A 527 24.02 30.92 -10.04
CA LEU A 527 23.90 29.75 -9.19
C LEU A 527 23.02 28.72 -9.91
N ALA A 528 23.52 27.49 -9.96
CA ALA A 528 22.84 26.37 -10.58
C ALA A 528 22.40 25.35 -9.54
N MET A 529 21.16 24.93 -9.59
CA MET A 529 20.53 24.06 -8.61
C MET A 529 19.73 22.94 -9.26
N ILE A 530 19.52 21.88 -8.52
CA ILE A 530 18.73 20.73 -8.92
C ILE A 530 17.97 20.17 -7.71
N ASP A 531 16.85 19.52 -7.95
CA ASP A 531 16.25 18.59 -6.99
C ASP A 531 16.91 17.22 -7.20
N PRO A 532 17.86 16.81 -6.32
CA PRO A 532 18.68 15.64 -6.58
C PRO A 532 17.88 14.33 -6.41
N PRO A 533 18.23 13.29 -7.18
CA PRO A 533 17.68 11.96 -6.92
C PRO A 533 18.01 11.48 -5.50
N ARG A 534 17.12 10.71 -4.91
CA ARG A 534 17.41 10.01 -3.64
C ARG A 534 18.50 8.97 -3.87
N ALA A 535 19.38 8.77 -2.92
CA ALA A 535 20.56 7.90 -3.04
C ALA A 535 20.17 6.43 -3.35
N GLU A 536 19.05 5.97 -2.80
CA GLU A 536 18.58 4.59 -2.91
C GLU A 536 17.87 4.27 -4.23
N VAL A 537 17.43 5.29 -4.98
CA VAL A 537 16.58 5.10 -6.16
C VAL A 537 17.29 4.34 -7.28
N THR A 538 18.55 4.62 -7.53
CA THR A 538 19.33 3.91 -8.58
C THR A 538 19.39 2.42 -8.32
N GLN A 539 19.64 2.01 -7.07
CA GLN A 539 19.63 0.60 -6.69
C GLN A 539 18.22 0.02 -6.82
N ALA A 540 17.19 0.74 -6.35
CA ALA A 540 15.80 0.28 -6.41
C ALA A 540 15.31 0.08 -7.86
N VAL A 541 15.65 0.98 -8.79
CA VAL A 541 15.36 0.83 -10.22
C VAL A 541 16.04 -0.42 -10.80
N THR A 542 17.29 -0.68 -10.41
CA THR A 542 18.02 -1.88 -10.82
C THR A 542 17.37 -3.15 -10.28
N GLU A 543 16.95 -3.17 -9.02
CA GLU A 543 16.23 -4.27 -8.41
C GLU A 543 14.85 -4.50 -9.07
N ALA A 544 14.11 -3.43 -9.34
CA ALA A 544 12.83 -3.50 -10.07
C ALA A 544 13.03 -4.14 -11.46
N ARG A 545 14.06 -3.71 -12.18
CA ARG A 545 14.41 -4.28 -13.51
C ARG A 545 14.77 -5.77 -13.41
N SER A 546 15.59 -6.17 -12.44
CA SER A 546 15.94 -7.57 -12.19
C SER A 546 14.68 -8.41 -11.89
N ALA A 547 13.68 -7.79 -11.26
CA ALA A 547 12.39 -8.38 -10.98
C ALA A 547 11.44 -8.39 -12.21
N GLY A 548 11.88 -7.95 -13.39
CA GLY A 548 11.08 -7.86 -14.61
C GLY A 548 10.03 -6.73 -14.55
N ILE A 549 10.23 -5.73 -13.70
CA ILE A 549 9.34 -4.58 -13.58
C ILE A 549 9.94 -3.42 -14.34
N LYS A 550 9.17 -2.83 -15.25
CA LYS A 550 9.56 -1.65 -15.99
C LYS A 550 9.15 -0.39 -15.21
N THR A 551 10.09 0.48 -14.96
CA THR A 551 9.85 1.79 -14.35
C THR A 551 9.71 2.85 -15.44
N ILE A 552 8.69 3.70 -15.32
CA ILE A 552 8.36 4.77 -16.27
C ILE A 552 8.27 6.06 -15.46
N MET A 553 9.03 7.07 -15.86
CA MET A 553 8.97 8.40 -15.27
C MET A 553 7.89 9.23 -15.95
N ILE A 554 7.02 9.84 -15.15
CA ILE A 554 5.97 10.77 -15.59
C ILE A 554 6.15 12.07 -14.81
N THR A 555 6.28 13.22 -15.49
CA THR A 555 6.59 14.47 -14.80
C THR A 555 6.01 15.70 -15.52
N GLY A 556 5.74 16.78 -14.76
CA GLY A 556 5.46 18.10 -15.28
C GLY A 556 6.70 18.86 -15.80
N ASP A 557 7.90 18.36 -15.53
CA ASP A 557 9.17 19.00 -15.92
C ASP A 557 9.41 19.01 -17.43
N HIS A 558 10.39 19.84 -17.83
CA HIS A 558 10.86 19.85 -19.21
C HIS A 558 11.52 18.53 -19.61
N LYS A 559 11.31 18.12 -20.88
CA LYS A 559 11.80 16.85 -21.45
C LYS A 559 13.31 16.61 -21.20
N THR A 560 14.14 17.66 -21.38
CA THR A 560 15.60 17.60 -21.18
C THR A 560 15.95 17.28 -19.73
N THR A 561 15.31 17.95 -18.77
CA THR A 561 15.51 17.71 -17.32
C THR A 561 15.09 16.29 -16.95
N ALA A 562 13.91 15.88 -17.40
CA ALA A 562 13.37 14.55 -17.11
C ALA A 562 14.30 13.44 -17.63
N VAL A 563 14.79 13.56 -18.88
CA VAL A 563 15.71 12.60 -19.49
C VAL A 563 17.06 12.55 -18.79
N ALA A 564 17.62 13.71 -18.37
CA ALA A 564 18.89 13.77 -17.66
C ALA A 564 18.81 13.02 -16.31
N ILE A 565 17.76 13.28 -15.53
CA ILE A 565 17.54 12.58 -14.26
C ILE A 565 17.26 11.09 -14.49
N ALA A 566 16.43 10.75 -15.49
CA ALA A 566 16.11 9.37 -15.82
C ALA A 566 17.34 8.55 -16.25
N LYS A 567 18.31 9.18 -16.95
CA LYS A 567 19.60 8.57 -17.27
C LYS A 567 20.43 8.33 -16.01
N GLN A 568 20.50 9.31 -15.12
CA GLN A 568 21.28 9.23 -13.88
C GLN A 568 20.83 8.08 -12.98
N ILE A 569 19.50 7.85 -12.88
CA ILE A 569 18.94 6.79 -12.05
C ILE A 569 18.67 5.46 -12.79
N GLY A 570 19.04 5.39 -14.06
CA GLY A 570 18.95 4.17 -14.87
C GLY A 570 17.58 3.82 -15.43
N ILE A 571 16.60 4.74 -15.43
CA ILE A 571 15.29 4.55 -16.09
C ILE A 571 15.39 4.71 -17.60
N PHE A 572 16.25 5.61 -18.08
CA PHE A 572 16.42 5.90 -19.50
C PHE A 572 17.76 5.36 -20.00
N GLU A 573 17.72 4.47 -20.98
CA GLU A 573 18.87 3.84 -21.61
C GLU A 573 18.92 4.14 -23.13
N GLU A 574 20.02 3.80 -23.77
CA GLU A 574 20.16 3.96 -25.22
C GLU A 574 19.09 3.15 -25.97
N GLY A 575 18.37 3.78 -26.87
CA GLY A 575 17.23 3.20 -27.58
C GLY A 575 15.87 3.44 -26.94
N ASN A 576 15.81 3.99 -25.72
CA ASN A 576 14.55 4.43 -25.13
C ASN A 576 14.07 5.75 -25.73
N LEU A 577 12.76 5.99 -25.65
CA LEU A 577 12.10 7.20 -26.11
C LEU A 577 11.60 8.03 -24.93
N ALA A 578 11.56 9.34 -25.13
CA ALA A 578 10.89 10.29 -24.24
C ALA A 578 9.86 11.08 -25.07
N LEU A 579 8.63 11.24 -24.53
CA LEU A 579 7.55 12.01 -25.15
C LEU A 579 7.16 13.18 -24.24
N THR A 580 6.78 14.30 -24.86
CA THR A 580 6.07 15.38 -24.17
C THR A 580 4.56 15.12 -24.20
N GLY A 581 3.78 15.82 -23.33
CA GLY A 581 2.32 15.76 -23.37
C GLY A 581 1.76 16.10 -24.74
N THR A 582 2.30 17.14 -25.41
CA THR A 582 1.87 17.54 -26.76
C THR A 582 2.16 16.44 -27.79
N GLU A 583 3.38 15.87 -27.79
CA GLU A 583 3.72 14.75 -28.67
C GLU A 583 2.83 13.52 -28.41
N LEU A 584 2.45 13.29 -27.15
CA LEU A 584 1.55 12.20 -26.78
C LEU A 584 0.12 12.46 -27.29
N ASP A 585 -0.37 13.70 -27.22
CA ASP A 585 -1.72 14.07 -27.67
C ASP A 585 -1.88 13.96 -29.21
N GLU A 586 -0.80 14.11 -29.96
CA GLU A 586 -0.80 13.93 -31.41
C GLU A 586 -0.87 12.45 -31.86
N LEU A 587 -0.54 11.49 -30.95
CA LEU A 587 -0.57 10.06 -31.25
C LEU A 587 -1.99 9.50 -31.15
N THR A 588 -2.39 8.67 -32.11
CA THR A 588 -3.56 7.79 -31.99
C THR A 588 -3.27 6.66 -31.00
N GLU A 589 -4.31 5.96 -30.52
CA GLU A 589 -4.16 4.82 -29.61
C GLU A 589 -3.30 3.68 -30.21
N ASP A 590 -3.44 3.42 -31.51
CA ASP A 590 -2.65 2.40 -32.20
C ASP A 590 -1.18 2.81 -32.29
N GLN A 591 -0.88 4.07 -32.62
CA GLN A 591 0.47 4.61 -32.67
C GLN A 591 1.12 4.61 -31.26
N LEU A 592 0.37 4.98 -30.24
CA LEU A 592 0.83 4.92 -28.86
C LEU A 592 1.19 3.48 -28.50
N ASN A 593 0.35 2.50 -28.84
CA ASN A 593 0.60 1.09 -28.58
C ASN A 593 1.87 0.54 -29.25
N GLU A 594 2.24 1.05 -30.44
CA GLU A 594 3.46 0.65 -31.13
C GLU A 594 4.75 1.13 -30.42
N VAL A 595 4.73 2.35 -29.87
CA VAL A 595 5.90 2.95 -29.22
C VAL A 595 5.95 2.74 -27.71
N LEU A 596 4.84 2.32 -27.08
CA LEU A 596 4.65 2.25 -25.63
C LEU A 596 5.80 1.53 -24.89
N GLU A 597 6.28 0.42 -25.45
CA GLU A 597 7.36 -0.36 -24.84
C GLU A 597 8.73 0.32 -24.91
N LYS A 598 8.92 1.28 -25.82
CA LYS A 598 10.17 2.02 -25.96
C LYS A 598 10.17 3.30 -25.11
N VAL A 599 8.98 3.84 -24.80
CA VAL A 599 8.88 5.08 -24.03
C VAL A 599 9.08 4.77 -22.54
N THR A 600 10.02 5.47 -21.92
CA THR A 600 10.31 5.36 -20.46
C THR A 600 10.18 6.69 -19.74
N VAL A 601 10.05 7.81 -20.48
CA VAL A 601 9.90 9.14 -19.90
C VAL A 601 8.76 9.90 -20.60
N TYR A 602 7.84 10.43 -19.81
CA TYR A 602 6.80 11.34 -20.26
C TYR A 602 6.96 12.67 -19.51
N ALA A 603 7.12 13.76 -20.25
CA ALA A 603 7.43 15.09 -19.74
C ALA A 603 6.33 16.11 -20.08
N ARG A 604 6.09 17.09 -19.22
CA ARG A 604 5.02 18.12 -19.39
C ARG A 604 3.65 17.52 -19.68
N VAL A 605 3.29 16.49 -18.94
CA VAL A 605 2.01 15.77 -19.12
C VAL A 605 0.89 16.37 -18.29
N SER A 606 -0.31 16.38 -18.86
CA SER A 606 -1.54 16.75 -18.16
C SER A 606 -2.06 15.58 -17.29
N PRO A 607 -3.01 15.80 -16.37
CA PRO A 607 -3.68 14.73 -15.64
C PRO A 607 -4.35 13.70 -16.55
N GLU A 608 -4.95 14.12 -17.66
CA GLU A 608 -5.56 13.25 -18.65
C GLU A 608 -4.52 12.35 -19.32
N ASN A 609 -3.34 12.90 -19.62
CA ASN A 609 -2.24 12.14 -20.18
C ASN A 609 -1.74 11.04 -19.22
N LYS A 610 -1.69 11.33 -17.91
CA LYS A 610 -1.35 10.33 -16.87
C LYS A 610 -2.32 9.15 -16.89
N ILE A 611 -3.63 9.42 -16.98
CA ILE A 611 -4.67 8.37 -17.10
C ILE A 611 -4.48 7.56 -18.38
N ARG A 612 -4.24 8.25 -19.51
CA ARG A 612 -4.06 7.63 -20.83
C ARG A 612 -2.88 6.67 -20.85
N ILE A 613 -1.74 7.07 -20.28
CA ILE A 613 -0.53 6.23 -20.16
C ILE A 613 -0.83 4.96 -19.34
N VAL A 614 -1.43 5.13 -18.15
CA VAL A 614 -1.78 4.00 -17.27
C VAL A 614 -2.71 3.03 -17.99
N ARG A 615 -3.75 3.55 -18.67
CA ARG A 615 -4.73 2.75 -19.41
C ARG A 615 -4.09 2.01 -20.60
N ALA A 616 -3.17 2.64 -21.33
CA ALA A 616 -2.47 1.99 -22.44
C ALA A 616 -1.70 0.75 -21.97
N TRP A 617 -1.00 0.83 -20.85
CA TRP A 617 -0.31 -0.32 -20.26
C TRP A 617 -1.29 -1.41 -19.76
N GLN A 618 -2.42 -1.01 -19.17
CA GLN A 618 -3.46 -1.95 -18.75
C GLN A 618 -4.09 -2.70 -19.94
N ASN A 619 -4.32 -2.00 -21.05
CA ASN A 619 -4.86 -2.61 -22.28
C ASN A 619 -3.92 -3.65 -22.87
N LYS A 620 -2.60 -3.53 -22.68
CA LYS A 620 -1.61 -4.57 -23.01
C LYS A 620 -1.53 -5.73 -22.02
N GLY A 621 -2.35 -5.73 -20.97
CA GLY A 621 -2.41 -6.80 -19.97
C GLY A 621 -1.41 -6.64 -18.81
N HIS A 622 -0.76 -5.47 -18.69
CA HIS A 622 0.17 -5.19 -17.60
C HIS A 622 -0.54 -4.77 -16.32
N ILE A 623 0.00 -5.16 -15.18
CA ILE A 623 -0.42 -4.67 -13.87
C ILE A 623 0.36 -3.40 -13.57
N SER A 624 -0.32 -2.26 -13.66
CA SER A 624 0.25 -0.93 -13.44
C SER A 624 0.13 -0.48 -11.99
N ALA A 625 1.23 0.00 -11.43
CA ALA A 625 1.25 0.87 -10.27
C ALA A 625 1.46 2.33 -10.74
N MET A 626 0.86 3.30 -10.05
CA MET A 626 1.02 4.73 -10.31
C MET A 626 1.31 5.44 -9.00
N THR A 627 2.36 6.27 -8.98
CA THR A 627 2.65 7.14 -7.83
C THR A 627 2.20 8.57 -8.10
N GLY A 628 1.84 9.28 -7.05
CA GLY A 628 1.52 10.71 -7.12
C GLY A 628 1.33 11.30 -5.73
N ASP A 629 1.45 12.61 -5.63
CA ASP A 629 1.32 13.37 -4.37
C ASP A 629 0.29 14.49 -4.46
N GLY A 630 -0.08 14.89 -5.68
CA GLY A 630 -0.97 16.02 -5.96
C GLY A 630 -2.40 15.62 -6.30
N VAL A 631 -3.27 16.64 -6.29
CA VAL A 631 -4.66 16.54 -6.74
C VAL A 631 -4.73 16.06 -8.21
N ASN A 632 -3.80 16.55 -9.04
CA ASN A 632 -3.70 16.21 -10.47
C ASN A 632 -3.38 14.72 -10.72
N ASP A 633 -2.89 14.01 -9.71
CA ASP A 633 -2.55 12.58 -9.79
C ASP A 633 -3.71 11.67 -9.41
N ALA A 634 -4.64 12.16 -8.60
CA ALA A 634 -5.72 11.36 -8.03
C ALA A 634 -6.51 10.53 -9.06
N PRO A 635 -6.88 11.08 -10.25
CA PRO A 635 -7.56 10.28 -11.26
C PRO A 635 -6.70 9.14 -11.82
N ALA A 636 -5.40 9.36 -12.01
CA ALA A 636 -4.46 8.34 -12.47
C ALA A 636 -4.17 7.29 -11.39
N LEU A 637 -4.07 7.70 -10.11
CA LEU A 637 -3.98 6.82 -8.95
C LEU A 637 -5.19 5.88 -8.85
N LYS A 638 -6.39 6.41 -9.08
CA LYS A 638 -7.63 5.63 -9.08
C LYS A 638 -7.76 4.71 -10.28
N GLN A 639 -7.23 5.12 -11.46
CA GLN A 639 -7.21 4.31 -12.68
C GLN A 639 -6.26 3.13 -12.55
N ALA A 640 -5.09 3.29 -11.92
CA ALA A 640 -4.09 2.24 -11.78
C ALA A 640 -4.64 1.04 -10.98
N TYR A 641 -4.11 -0.17 -11.23
CA TYR A 641 -4.40 -1.32 -10.37
C TYR A 641 -3.95 -1.05 -8.94
N ILE A 642 -2.85 -0.30 -8.78
CA ILE A 642 -2.36 0.14 -7.48
C ILE A 642 -1.98 1.61 -7.57
N GLY A 643 -2.83 2.48 -7.03
CA GLY A 643 -2.46 3.86 -6.73
C GLY A 643 -1.60 3.91 -5.47
N ILE A 644 -0.52 4.68 -5.52
CA ILE A 644 0.45 4.85 -4.44
C ILE A 644 0.59 6.35 -4.16
N ALA A 645 0.10 6.81 -3.03
CA ALA A 645 0.26 8.19 -2.62
C ALA A 645 1.50 8.40 -1.74
N MET A 646 2.06 9.58 -1.80
CA MET A 646 3.12 10.01 -0.88
C MET A 646 2.52 10.38 0.49
N GLY A 647 3.27 10.18 1.56
CA GLY A 647 2.87 10.53 2.92
C GLY A 647 2.70 12.03 3.12
N THR A 648 3.54 12.83 2.46
CA THR A 648 3.45 14.30 2.41
C THR A 648 2.47 14.80 1.34
N GLY A 649 1.91 13.89 0.52
CA GLY A 649 0.96 14.25 -0.53
C GLY A 649 -0.38 14.73 0.01
N THR A 650 -1.19 15.31 -0.89
CA THR A 650 -2.53 15.81 -0.58
C THR A 650 -3.46 14.68 -0.12
N ASP A 651 -4.45 15.00 0.69
CA ASP A 651 -5.41 14.03 1.20
C ASP A 651 -6.19 13.35 0.07
N VAL A 652 -6.44 14.08 -1.00
CA VAL A 652 -7.09 13.57 -2.20
C VAL A 652 -6.26 12.48 -2.88
N ALA A 653 -4.95 12.69 -3.03
CA ALA A 653 -4.06 11.67 -3.56
C ALA A 653 -4.06 10.43 -2.65
N LYS A 654 -4.01 10.63 -1.32
CA LYS A 654 -4.08 9.54 -0.33
C LYS A 654 -5.40 8.77 -0.41
N ASP A 655 -6.53 9.46 -0.61
CA ASP A 655 -7.84 8.80 -0.70
C ASP A 655 -8.04 8.03 -2.01
N ALA A 656 -7.50 8.52 -3.10
CA ALA A 656 -7.51 7.82 -4.38
C ALA A 656 -6.62 6.56 -4.37
N ALA A 657 -5.60 6.53 -3.50
CA ALA A 657 -4.58 5.50 -3.47
C ALA A 657 -5.02 4.23 -2.73
N ALA A 658 -4.43 3.10 -3.10
CA ALA A 658 -4.55 1.83 -2.40
C ALA A 658 -3.41 1.62 -1.38
N MET A 659 -2.33 2.39 -1.49
CA MET A 659 -1.17 2.37 -0.61
C MET A 659 -0.64 3.79 -0.39
N VAL A 660 -0.12 4.06 0.81
CA VAL A 660 0.53 5.34 1.17
C VAL A 660 1.96 5.05 1.64
N LEU A 661 2.93 5.81 1.12
CA LEU A 661 4.34 5.73 1.55
C LEU A 661 4.62 6.79 2.63
N THR A 662 5.02 6.37 3.81
CA THR A 662 5.30 7.32 4.91
C THR A 662 6.65 8.03 4.80
N ASP A 663 7.53 7.57 3.91
CA ASP A 663 8.88 8.10 3.68
C ASP A 663 9.05 8.71 2.28
N ASP A 664 7.99 8.75 1.48
CA ASP A 664 7.94 9.26 0.11
C ASP A 664 9.04 8.68 -0.82
N ASN A 665 9.49 7.45 -0.56
CA ASN A 665 10.65 6.87 -1.22
C ASN A 665 10.28 5.76 -2.20
N PHE A 666 10.71 5.89 -3.47
CA PHE A 666 10.52 4.86 -4.49
C PHE A 666 11.08 3.48 -4.07
N ALA A 667 12.18 3.43 -3.32
CA ALA A 667 12.75 2.18 -2.84
C ALA A 667 11.78 1.39 -1.94
N SER A 668 10.92 2.08 -1.20
CA SER A 668 9.87 1.45 -0.38
C SER A 668 8.79 0.78 -1.23
N ILE A 669 8.53 1.27 -2.45
CA ILE A 669 7.63 0.59 -3.41
C ILE A 669 8.23 -0.76 -3.81
N VAL A 670 9.49 -0.79 -4.22
CA VAL A 670 10.18 -2.01 -4.65
C VAL A 670 10.26 -3.03 -3.50
N SER A 671 10.54 -2.54 -2.29
CA SER A 671 10.52 -3.35 -1.08
C SER A 671 9.12 -3.92 -0.77
N ALA A 672 8.06 -3.13 -0.99
CA ALA A 672 6.68 -3.59 -0.82
C ALA A 672 6.28 -4.63 -1.89
N VAL A 673 6.78 -4.50 -3.13
CA VAL A 673 6.61 -5.54 -4.17
C VAL A 673 7.26 -6.86 -3.74
N GLU A 674 8.48 -6.82 -3.18
CA GLU A 674 9.13 -8.01 -2.63
C GLU A 674 8.25 -8.69 -1.56
N VAL A 675 7.72 -7.90 -0.62
CA VAL A 675 6.80 -8.42 0.41
C VAL A 675 5.54 -8.99 -0.20
N GLY A 676 4.93 -8.34 -1.19
CA GLY A 676 3.74 -8.83 -1.89
C GLY A 676 3.97 -10.17 -2.59
N ARG A 677 5.11 -10.33 -3.29
CA ARG A 677 5.53 -11.60 -3.90
C ARG A 677 5.71 -12.70 -2.86
N ASN A 678 6.38 -12.37 -1.75
CA ASN A 678 6.58 -13.32 -0.65
C ASN A 678 5.27 -13.76 0.00
N VAL A 679 4.35 -12.83 0.24
CA VAL A 679 3.01 -13.13 0.79
C VAL A 679 2.27 -14.11 -0.10
N PHE A 680 2.27 -13.86 -1.40
CA PHE A 680 1.62 -14.76 -2.36
C PHE A 680 2.27 -16.15 -2.41
N ASP A 681 3.61 -16.22 -2.40
CA ASP A 681 4.34 -17.50 -2.33
C ASP A 681 4.02 -18.27 -1.05
N ASN A 682 3.92 -17.57 0.07
CA ASN A 682 3.58 -18.19 1.35
C ASN A 682 2.13 -18.70 1.38
N ILE A 683 1.20 -17.99 0.75
CA ILE A 683 -0.17 -18.48 0.52
C ILE A 683 -0.14 -19.78 -0.30
N LYS A 684 0.64 -19.83 -1.39
CA LYS A 684 0.80 -21.05 -2.20
C LYS A 684 1.42 -22.21 -1.39
N LYS A 685 2.39 -21.93 -0.53
CA LYS A 685 3.02 -22.94 0.35
C LYS A 685 2.00 -23.53 1.33
N ALA A 686 1.20 -22.66 1.97
CA ALA A 686 0.14 -23.08 2.88
C ALA A 686 -0.94 -23.92 2.16
N ILE A 687 -1.39 -23.48 0.99
CA ILE A 687 -2.35 -24.21 0.16
C ILE A 687 -1.79 -25.58 -0.25
N SER A 688 -0.55 -25.62 -0.74
CA SER A 688 0.10 -26.87 -1.17
C SER A 688 0.26 -27.85 -0.02
N TYR A 689 0.56 -27.34 1.18
CA TYR A 689 0.65 -28.12 2.43
C TYR A 689 -0.69 -28.79 2.77
N LEU A 690 -1.79 -28.02 2.79
CA LEU A 690 -3.12 -28.51 3.11
C LEU A 690 -3.58 -29.59 2.11
N PHE A 691 -3.47 -29.29 0.81
CA PHE A 691 -3.94 -30.21 -0.24
C PHE A 691 -3.12 -31.50 -0.33
N ALA A 692 -1.81 -31.45 -0.07
CA ALA A 692 -1.00 -32.64 -0.06
C ALA A 692 -1.42 -33.59 1.08
N GLY A 693 -1.70 -33.07 2.26
CA GLY A 693 -2.19 -33.86 3.38
C GLY A 693 -3.57 -34.49 3.11
N ASN A 694 -4.49 -33.70 2.56
CA ASN A 694 -5.83 -34.17 2.20
C ASN A 694 -5.78 -35.26 1.12
N LEU A 695 -4.96 -35.06 0.08
CA LEU A 695 -4.75 -36.05 -0.97
C LEU A 695 -4.20 -37.37 -0.39
N GLY A 696 -3.28 -37.32 0.55
CA GLY A 696 -2.75 -38.49 1.23
C GLY A 696 -3.81 -39.28 1.99
N ALA A 697 -4.70 -38.58 2.71
CA ALA A 697 -5.83 -39.20 3.39
C ALA A 697 -6.82 -39.85 2.41
N ILE A 698 -7.16 -39.16 1.31
CA ILE A 698 -8.06 -39.68 0.26
C ILE A 698 -7.48 -40.95 -0.38
N ILE A 699 -6.18 -40.96 -0.71
CA ILE A 699 -5.51 -42.12 -1.29
C ILE A 699 -5.59 -43.34 -0.34
N ALA A 700 -5.34 -43.12 0.96
CA ALA A 700 -5.46 -44.17 1.93
C ALA A 700 -6.88 -44.73 2.08
N ILE A 701 -7.90 -43.84 2.06
CA ILE A 701 -9.31 -44.23 2.13
C ILE A 701 -9.73 -45.03 0.88
N ILE A 702 -9.36 -44.56 -0.30
CA ILE A 702 -9.68 -45.27 -1.55
C ILE A 702 -8.97 -46.63 -1.61
N PHE A 703 -7.71 -46.73 -1.18
CA PHE A 703 -6.99 -47.97 -1.12
C PHE A 703 -7.65 -48.96 -0.16
N ALA A 704 -8.02 -48.52 1.04
CA ALA A 704 -8.72 -49.36 2.02
C ALA A 704 -10.04 -49.89 1.47
N LEU A 705 -10.80 -49.04 0.72
CA LEU A 705 -12.02 -49.45 0.04
C LEU A 705 -11.76 -50.58 -0.97
N VAL A 706 -10.73 -50.39 -1.83
CA VAL A 706 -10.41 -51.38 -2.90
C VAL A 706 -9.84 -52.69 -2.32
N ALA A 707 -9.04 -52.58 -1.25
CA ALA A 707 -8.39 -53.72 -0.57
C ALA A 707 -9.32 -54.45 0.41
N ASP A 708 -10.56 -53.97 0.54
CA ASP A 708 -11.52 -54.48 1.53
C ASP A 708 -11.05 -54.41 2.98
N TRP A 709 -10.38 -53.29 3.30
CA TRP A 709 -9.93 -52.98 4.66
C TRP A 709 -10.93 -52.10 5.39
N SER A 710 -10.82 -52.08 6.73
CA SER A 710 -11.57 -51.11 7.51
C SER A 710 -11.18 -49.67 7.10
N ASN A 711 -12.13 -48.72 7.26
CA ASN A 711 -11.84 -47.33 7.03
C ASN A 711 -10.63 -46.84 7.88
N PRO A 712 -9.58 -46.26 7.30
CA PRO A 712 -8.37 -45.88 8.01
C PRO A 712 -8.58 -44.74 9.01
N PHE A 713 -9.68 -44.04 8.96
CA PHE A 713 -9.98 -42.85 9.79
C PHE A 713 -11.43 -42.80 10.21
N THR A 714 -11.69 -42.30 11.42
CA THR A 714 -13.01 -41.82 11.80
C THR A 714 -13.22 -40.37 11.34
N ALA A 715 -14.46 -39.94 11.23
CA ALA A 715 -14.79 -38.54 10.88
C ALA A 715 -14.20 -37.54 11.88
N LEU A 716 -14.22 -37.90 13.20
CA LEU A 716 -13.64 -37.09 14.24
C LEU A 716 -12.13 -36.94 14.11
N GLN A 717 -11.41 -38.01 13.80
CA GLN A 717 -9.96 -37.98 13.59
C GLN A 717 -9.59 -37.04 12.44
N LEU A 718 -10.29 -37.10 11.33
CA LEU A 718 -10.07 -36.23 10.19
C LEU A 718 -10.40 -34.78 10.48
N LEU A 719 -11.48 -34.53 11.23
CA LEU A 719 -11.84 -33.19 11.67
C LEU A 719 -10.79 -32.59 12.60
N PHE A 720 -10.29 -33.36 13.56
CA PHE A 720 -9.20 -32.94 14.44
C PHE A 720 -7.94 -32.57 13.66
N ILE A 721 -7.58 -33.39 12.67
CA ILE A 721 -6.42 -33.12 11.82
C ILE A 721 -6.63 -31.84 11.03
N ASN A 722 -7.72 -31.73 10.28
CA ASN A 722 -7.95 -30.61 9.35
C ASN A 722 -8.07 -29.26 10.08
N LEU A 723 -8.71 -29.27 11.26
CA LEU A 723 -8.98 -28.06 12.01
C LEU A 723 -7.84 -27.67 12.95
N VAL A 724 -7.42 -28.61 13.82
CA VAL A 724 -6.51 -28.34 14.93
C VAL A 724 -5.07 -28.48 14.47
N ASN A 725 -4.76 -29.58 13.79
CA ASN A 725 -3.38 -29.88 13.43
C ASN A 725 -2.88 -29.08 12.24
N ASP A 726 -3.71 -28.84 11.22
CA ASP A 726 -3.27 -28.20 9.97
C ASP A 726 -3.27 -26.68 10.02
N SER A 727 -4.11 -26.07 10.84
CA SER A 727 -4.26 -24.60 10.86
C SER A 727 -2.99 -23.88 11.33
N LEU A 728 -2.34 -24.39 12.39
CA LEU A 728 -1.15 -23.76 12.96
C LEU A 728 0.07 -23.82 12.03
N PRO A 729 0.45 -24.98 11.44
CA PRO A 729 1.52 -25.07 10.46
C PRO A 729 1.27 -24.23 9.21
N ALA A 730 0.04 -24.20 8.71
CA ALA A 730 -0.30 -23.41 7.54
C ALA A 730 -0.16 -21.90 7.79
N ILE A 731 -0.58 -21.40 8.97
CA ILE A 731 -0.35 -20.01 9.39
C ILE A 731 1.15 -19.75 9.56
N ALA A 732 1.89 -20.68 10.15
CA ALA A 732 3.33 -20.55 10.34
C ALA A 732 4.09 -20.47 9.02
N LEU A 733 3.68 -21.21 7.98
CA LEU A 733 4.20 -21.10 6.61
C LEU A 733 3.94 -19.70 6.01
N GLY A 734 2.85 -19.05 6.40
CA GLY A 734 2.55 -17.66 6.03
C GLY A 734 3.58 -16.64 6.55
N THR A 735 4.37 -16.98 7.57
CA THR A 735 5.41 -16.10 8.13
C THR A 735 6.78 -16.30 7.49
N GLU A 736 6.93 -17.25 6.55
CA GLU A 736 8.22 -17.60 5.94
C GLU A 736 8.87 -16.40 5.24
N LYS A 737 10.19 -16.34 5.28
CA LYS A 737 10.97 -15.29 4.63
C LYS A 737 10.91 -15.43 3.10
N ALA A 738 11.15 -14.33 2.39
CA ALA A 738 11.30 -14.36 0.94
C ALA A 738 12.48 -15.26 0.52
N GLU A 739 12.28 -16.02 -0.55
CA GLU A 739 13.38 -16.80 -1.16
C GLU A 739 14.35 -15.85 -1.87
N PRO A 740 15.67 -16.12 -1.90
CA PRO A 740 16.66 -15.21 -2.49
C PRO A 740 16.38 -14.83 -3.94
N ALA A 741 15.68 -15.67 -4.70
CA ALA A 741 15.34 -15.43 -6.10
C ALA A 741 14.03 -14.67 -6.30
N THR A 742 13.37 -14.19 -5.25
CA THR A 742 12.04 -13.55 -5.34
C THR A 742 12.04 -12.32 -6.24
N MET A 743 13.11 -11.51 -6.21
CA MET A 743 13.27 -10.31 -7.05
C MET A 743 14.07 -10.57 -8.34
N ASN A 744 14.42 -11.83 -8.63
CA ASN A 744 15.13 -12.19 -9.87
C ASN A 744 14.23 -12.95 -10.87
N ARG A 745 12.93 -12.89 -10.67
CA ARG A 745 11.94 -13.54 -11.55
C ARG A 745 10.94 -12.51 -12.09
N PRO A 746 10.41 -12.76 -13.32
CA PRO A 746 9.40 -11.86 -13.90
C PRO A 746 8.12 -11.81 -13.04
N PRO A 747 7.30 -10.77 -13.21
CA PRO A 747 6.00 -10.67 -12.60
C PRO A 747 5.11 -11.86 -12.97
N ARG A 748 4.20 -12.20 -12.07
CA ARG A 748 3.22 -13.27 -12.31
C ARG A 748 2.18 -12.81 -13.33
N ASP A 749 1.76 -13.71 -14.23
CA ASP A 749 0.56 -13.50 -15.04
C ASP A 749 -0.68 -13.42 -14.12
N PRO A 750 -1.44 -12.31 -14.16
CA PRO A 750 -2.64 -12.11 -13.33
C PRO A 750 -3.71 -13.19 -13.55
N ASN A 751 -3.76 -13.77 -14.75
CA ASN A 751 -4.72 -14.82 -15.13
C ASN A 751 -4.26 -16.22 -14.70
N SER A 752 -3.00 -16.38 -14.28
CA SER A 752 -2.51 -17.67 -13.79
C SER A 752 -3.18 -18.02 -12.46
N GLY A 753 -3.82 -19.21 -12.42
CA GLY A 753 -4.45 -19.72 -11.20
C GLY A 753 -3.44 -19.95 -10.08
N ILE A 754 -3.96 -20.20 -8.86
CA ILE A 754 -3.14 -20.56 -7.69
C ILE A 754 -2.40 -21.90 -7.92
N PHE A 755 -3.08 -22.84 -8.59
CA PHE A 755 -2.52 -24.15 -8.95
C PHE A 755 -1.81 -24.08 -10.31
N THR A 756 -0.53 -23.70 -10.25
CA THR A 756 0.39 -23.85 -11.38
C THR A 756 0.88 -25.32 -11.45
N ASP A 757 1.43 -25.74 -12.59
CA ASP A 757 1.99 -27.09 -12.76
C ASP A 757 2.98 -27.45 -11.64
N LYS A 758 3.82 -26.48 -11.22
CA LYS A 758 4.77 -26.69 -10.11
C LYS A 758 4.07 -26.95 -8.78
N THR A 759 2.99 -26.24 -8.50
CA THR A 759 2.18 -26.43 -7.27
C THR A 759 1.49 -27.78 -7.30
N LEU A 760 0.90 -28.15 -8.45
CA LEU A 760 0.21 -29.43 -8.62
C LEU A 760 1.16 -30.61 -8.46
N ILE A 761 2.34 -30.58 -9.07
CA ILE A 761 3.39 -31.57 -8.88
C ILE A 761 3.77 -31.70 -7.40
N SER A 762 3.94 -30.56 -6.71
CA SER A 762 4.30 -30.55 -5.29
C SER A 762 3.23 -31.19 -4.40
N VAL A 763 1.96 -30.90 -4.65
CA VAL A 763 0.81 -31.52 -3.97
C VAL A 763 0.74 -33.02 -4.24
N THR A 764 0.90 -33.41 -5.51
CA THR A 764 0.74 -34.80 -5.93
C THR A 764 1.80 -35.71 -5.33
N TYR A 765 3.11 -35.40 -5.46
CA TYR A 765 4.13 -36.30 -4.94
C TYR A 765 4.11 -36.40 -3.41
N ARG A 766 3.86 -35.26 -2.71
CA ARG A 766 3.74 -35.26 -1.24
C ARG A 766 2.52 -36.06 -0.79
N GLY A 767 1.36 -35.85 -1.45
CA GLY A 767 0.13 -36.58 -1.11
C GLY A 767 0.26 -38.08 -1.34
N VAL A 768 0.88 -38.48 -2.45
CA VAL A 768 1.12 -39.91 -2.74
C VAL A 768 2.01 -40.54 -1.69
N LEU A 769 3.13 -39.90 -1.30
CA LEU A 769 4.04 -40.40 -0.27
C LEU A 769 3.36 -40.48 1.10
N ILE A 770 2.53 -39.51 1.48
CA ILE A 770 1.73 -39.58 2.72
C ILE A 770 0.73 -40.74 2.63
N GLY A 771 0.02 -40.89 1.51
CA GLY A 771 -0.95 -41.98 1.34
C GLY A 771 -0.30 -43.35 1.47
N ILE A 772 0.87 -43.56 0.84
CA ILE A 772 1.65 -44.81 0.97
C ILE A 772 2.07 -45.05 2.44
N ALA A 773 2.54 -44.01 3.13
CA ALA A 773 2.93 -44.12 4.55
C ALA A 773 1.77 -44.55 5.43
N VAL A 774 0.58 -43.95 5.22
CA VAL A 774 -0.63 -44.28 5.98
C VAL A 774 -1.11 -45.70 5.68
N ILE A 775 -1.12 -46.12 4.41
CA ILE A 775 -1.49 -47.49 4.00
C ILE A 775 -0.54 -48.51 4.66
N PHE A 776 0.75 -48.24 4.62
CA PHE A 776 1.76 -49.11 5.30
C PHE A 776 1.53 -49.17 6.80
N ALA A 777 1.27 -48.05 7.45
CA ALA A 777 0.97 -48.00 8.88
C ALA A 777 -0.31 -48.76 9.23
N GLN A 778 -1.37 -48.63 8.40
CA GLN A 778 -2.60 -49.38 8.55
C GLN A 778 -2.37 -50.90 8.45
N TRP A 779 -1.64 -51.34 7.42
CA TRP A 779 -1.26 -52.74 7.25
C TRP A 779 -0.54 -53.29 8.44
N LEU A 780 0.45 -52.55 8.98
CA LEU A 780 1.20 -52.95 10.16
C LEU A 780 0.31 -53.07 11.40
N GLY A 781 -0.59 -52.10 11.64
CA GLY A 781 -1.54 -52.11 12.76
C GLY A 781 -2.56 -53.25 12.66
N MET A 782 -3.06 -53.56 11.47
CA MET A 782 -4.00 -54.64 11.22
C MET A 782 -3.45 -56.06 11.54
N GLN A 783 -2.12 -56.18 11.66
CA GLN A 783 -1.54 -57.42 12.16
C GLN A 783 -1.90 -57.69 13.64
N HIS A 784 -2.31 -56.70 14.39
CA HIS A 784 -2.77 -56.83 15.77
C HIS A 784 -4.32 -56.84 15.85
N SER A 785 -4.97 -55.81 15.31
CA SER A 785 -6.43 -55.73 15.16
C SER A 785 -6.82 -54.61 14.16
N PRO A 786 -8.05 -54.66 13.60
CA PRO A 786 -8.53 -53.57 12.76
C PRO A 786 -8.47 -52.18 13.47
N GLU A 787 -8.80 -52.10 14.72
CA GLU A 787 -8.75 -50.85 15.53
C GLU A 787 -7.31 -50.31 15.70
N PHE A 788 -6.30 -51.20 15.85
CA PHE A 788 -4.90 -50.79 15.80
C PHE A 788 -4.51 -50.25 14.42
N GLY A 789 -5.06 -50.81 13.34
CA GLY A 789 -4.87 -50.27 11.98
C GLY A 789 -5.36 -48.84 11.86
N VAL A 790 -6.56 -48.53 12.37
CA VAL A 790 -7.12 -47.18 12.42
C VAL A 790 -6.27 -46.23 13.26
N ALA A 791 -5.87 -46.65 14.46
CA ALA A 791 -5.06 -45.82 15.35
C ALA A 791 -3.66 -45.52 14.77
N MET A 792 -3.02 -46.51 14.09
CA MET A 792 -1.73 -46.30 13.41
C MET A 792 -1.86 -45.39 12.21
N SER A 793 -2.95 -45.51 11.45
CA SER A 793 -3.26 -44.60 10.31
C SER A 793 -3.40 -43.16 10.78
N PHE A 794 -4.19 -42.94 11.83
CA PHE A 794 -4.40 -41.63 12.43
C PHE A 794 -3.10 -41.01 12.94
N SER A 795 -2.34 -41.77 13.74
CA SER A 795 -1.05 -41.33 14.29
C SER A 795 -0.05 -40.98 13.16
N THR A 796 0.09 -41.86 12.17
CA THR A 796 1.02 -41.66 11.06
C THR A 796 0.61 -40.44 10.22
N LEU A 797 -0.68 -40.25 9.95
CA LEU A 797 -1.15 -39.07 9.20
C LEU A 797 -0.83 -37.78 9.95
N ILE A 798 -1.07 -37.70 11.26
CA ILE A 798 -0.74 -36.51 12.07
C ILE A 798 0.76 -36.22 12.01
N TRP A 799 1.62 -37.21 12.24
CA TRP A 799 3.07 -37.05 12.20
C TRP A 799 3.55 -36.64 10.80
N CYS A 800 3.02 -37.27 9.74
CA CYS A 800 3.36 -36.87 8.38
C CYS A 800 2.95 -35.41 8.12
N ARG A 801 1.74 -34.98 8.52
CA ARG A 801 1.26 -33.61 8.33
C ARG A 801 2.06 -32.61 9.16
N THR A 802 2.32 -32.90 10.43
CA THR A 802 3.11 -32.01 11.29
C THR A 802 4.54 -31.84 10.75
N LEU A 803 5.20 -32.91 10.36
CA LEU A 803 6.60 -32.89 9.92
C LEU A 803 6.74 -32.39 8.46
N GLN A 804 5.74 -32.60 7.58
CA GLN A 804 5.79 -32.06 6.21
C GLN A 804 5.85 -30.52 6.16
N THR A 805 5.58 -29.85 7.29
CA THR A 805 5.75 -28.39 7.39
C THR A 805 7.17 -27.99 7.00
N PHE A 806 8.20 -28.77 7.34
CA PHE A 806 9.59 -28.49 6.99
C PHE A 806 9.85 -28.54 5.46
N PRO A 807 9.50 -29.63 4.73
CA PRO A 807 9.59 -29.63 3.28
C PRO A 807 8.70 -28.60 2.58
N ALA A 808 7.58 -28.20 3.19
CA ALA A 808 6.66 -27.24 2.62
C ALA A 808 7.17 -25.78 2.66
N ARG A 809 8.20 -25.46 3.44
CA ARG A 809 8.78 -24.11 3.58
C ARG A 809 9.36 -23.58 2.26
N SER A 810 9.89 -24.44 1.42
CA SER A 810 10.39 -24.07 0.10
C SER A 810 10.08 -25.16 -0.93
N ASN A 811 9.78 -24.75 -2.15
CA ASN A 811 9.62 -25.66 -3.29
C ASN A 811 10.94 -25.92 -4.01
N THR A 812 11.99 -25.14 -3.77
CA THR A 812 13.28 -25.18 -4.46
C THR A 812 14.43 -25.63 -3.56
N GLN A 813 14.36 -25.29 -2.26
CA GLN A 813 15.40 -25.60 -1.28
C GLN A 813 14.96 -26.74 -0.34
N THR A 814 15.92 -27.54 0.11
CA THR A 814 15.66 -28.52 1.17
C THR A 814 15.46 -27.82 2.52
N ALA A 815 14.84 -28.51 3.48
CA ALA A 815 14.65 -28.00 4.85
C ALA A 815 15.99 -27.61 5.52
N ILE A 816 17.07 -28.33 5.20
CA ILE A 816 18.43 -28.06 5.70
C ILE A 816 18.97 -26.76 5.06
N GLN A 817 18.85 -26.59 3.75
CA GLN A 817 19.28 -25.39 3.03
C GLN A 817 18.49 -24.13 3.45
N ALA A 818 17.19 -24.27 3.68
CA ALA A 818 16.34 -23.20 4.18
C ALA A 818 16.64 -22.83 5.65
N GLY A 819 17.45 -23.66 6.34
CA GLY A 819 17.78 -23.51 7.75
C GLY A 819 16.66 -24.03 8.66
N PHE A 820 16.84 -25.23 9.19
CA PHE A 820 15.80 -25.95 9.96
C PHE A 820 15.17 -25.10 11.08
N PHE A 821 15.99 -24.31 11.80
CA PHE A 821 15.58 -23.46 12.93
C PHE A 821 15.34 -21.98 12.56
N SER A 822 15.37 -21.61 11.28
CA SER A 822 15.30 -20.20 10.86
C SER A 822 13.92 -19.56 11.06
N ASN A 823 12.84 -20.35 11.08
CA ASN A 823 11.47 -19.86 11.34
C ASN A 823 10.95 -20.38 12.68
N ARG A 824 10.93 -19.50 13.67
CA ARG A 824 10.44 -19.81 15.03
C ARG A 824 8.95 -20.15 15.06
N SER A 825 8.14 -19.57 14.18
CA SER A 825 6.70 -19.85 14.12
C SER A 825 6.44 -21.29 13.68
N VAL A 826 7.23 -21.80 12.72
CA VAL A 826 7.14 -23.20 12.27
C VAL A 826 7.53 -24.16 13.41
N LEU A 827 8.61 -23.88 14.13
CA LEU A 827 9.02 -24.69 15.27
C LEU A 827 7.94 -24.71 16.36
N LEU A 828 7.38 -23.54 16.69
CA LEU A 828 6.31 -23.44 17.67
C LEU A 828 5.08 -24.23 17.22
N ALA A 829 4.68 -24.12 15.95
CA ALA A 829 3.54 -24.87 15.40
C ALA A 829 3.76 -26.36 15.50
N VAL A 830 4.94 -26.88 15.14
CA VAL A 830 5.28 -28.29 15.24
C VAL A 830 5.23 -28.79 16.71
N VAL A 831 5.78 -28.03 17.65
CA VAL A 831 5.76 -28.37 19.08
C VAL A 831 4.32 -28.40 19.60
N VAL A 832 3.50 -27.39 19.27
CA VAL A 832 2.09 -27.30 19.71
C VAL A 832 1.27 -28.45 19.11
N CYS A 833 1.41 -28.73 17.80
CA CYS A 833 0.71 -29.84 17.15
C CYS A 833 1.12 -31.21 17.77
N SER A 834 2.40 -31.39 18.07
CA SER A 834 2.89 -32.60 18.75
C SER A 834 2.31 -32.73 20.16
N ALA A 835 2.22 -31.63 20.91
CA ALA A 835 1.59 -31.60 22.22
C ALA A 835 0.08 -31.90 22.15
N LEU A 836 -0.62 -31.34 21.19
CA LEU A 836 -2.05 -31.59 20.96
C LEU A 836 -2.30 -33.07 20.60
N TYR A 837 -1.43 -33.66 19.78
CA TYR A 837 -1.48 -35.10 19.52
C TYR A 837 -1.25 -35.91 20.80
N CYS A 838 -0.27 -35.55 21.63
CA CYS A 838 -0.02 -36.24 22.90
C CYS A 838 -1.23 -36.16 23.84
N LEU A 839 -2.05 -35.12 23.80
CA LEU A 839 -3.28 -35.04 24.58
C LEU A 839 -4.29 -36.10 24.17
N THR A 840 -4.37 -36.51 22.90
CA THR A 840 -5.27 -37.58 22.46
C THR A 840 -4.89 -38.96 23.02
N MET A 841 -3.67 -39.07 23.58
CA MET A 841 -3.17 -40.32 24.19
C MET A 841 -3.52 -40.46 25.67
N ILE A 842 -4.18 -39.44 26.27
CA ILE A 842 -4.60 -39.50 27.68
C ILE A 842 -5.79 -40.45 27.84
N PRO A 843 -5.82 -41.30 28.89
CA PRO A 843 -6.97 -42.16 29.18
C PRO A 843 -8.28 -41.35 29.23
N GLY A 844 -9.33 -41.87 28.59
CA GLY A 844 -10.60 -41.18 28.38
C GLY A 844 -10.68 -40.43 27.03
N LEU A 845 -9.62 -39.70 26.61
CA LEU A 845 -9.55 -39.11 25.27
C LEU A 845 -9.17 -40.17 24.22
N LYS A 846 -8.35 -41.17 24.56
CA LYS A 846 -8.06 -42.29 23.65
C LYS A 846 -9.33 -42.93 23.09
N GLU A 847 -10.31 -43.20 23.95
CA GLU A 847 -11.58 -43.82 23.60
C GLU A 847 -12.37 -42.97 22.65
N VAL A 848 -12.41 -41.65 22.89
CA VAL A 848 -13.07 -40.65 22.02
C VAL A 848 -12.45 -40.67 20.61
N PHE A 849 -11.11 -40.78 20.53
CA PHE A 849 -10.42 -40.82 19.23
C PHE A 849 -10.28 -42.25 18.67
N SER A 850 -11.04 -43.22 19.18
CA SER A 850 -10.98 -44.62 18.74
C SER A 850 -9.57 -45.20 18.76
N ILE A 851 -8.76 -44.84 19.78
CA ILE A 851 -7.41 -45.33 19.99
C ILE A 851 -7.47 -46.45 21.05
N PRO A 852 -7.07 -47.68 20.73
CA PRO A 852 -7.08 -48.78 21.69
C PRO A 852 -6.27 -48.48 22.97
N SER A 853 -6.74 -48.93 24.12
CA SER A 853 -6.05 -48.72 25.40
C SER A 853 -4.62 -49.27 25.40
N ALA A 854 -4.39 -50.37 24.68
CA ALA A 854 -3.07 -51.04 24.53
C ALA A 854 -2.11 -50.29 23.59
N PHE A 855 -2.59 -49.30 22.82
CA PHE A 855 -1.76 -48.47 21.94
C PHE A 855 -0.83 -47.59 22.79
N GLY A 856 0.47 -47.82 22.74
CA GLY A 856 1.44 -47.19 23.63
C GLY A 856 2.49 -46.34 22.91
N LEU A 857 3.57 -46.07 23.65
CA LEU A 857 4.68 -45.24 23.10
C LEU A 857 5.43 -45.95 21.96
N THR A 858 5.48 -47.29 21.96
CA THR A 858 6.13 -48.06 20.89
C THR A 858 5.48 -47.81 19.55
N GLU A 859 4.14 -47.85 19.51
CA GLU A 859 3.36 -47.61 18.31
C GLU A 859 3.48 -46.15 17.87
N VAL A 860 3.46 -45.17 18.81
CA VAL A 860 3.68 -43.75 18.51
C VAL A 860 5.06 -43.53 17.88
N PHE A 861 6.14 -44.10 18.45
CA PHE A 861 7.47 -43.96 17.86
C PHE A 861 7.61 -44.68 16.52
N THR A 862 6.91 -45.81 16.32
CA THR A 862 6.84 -46.47 15.02
C THR A 862 6.17 -45.58 13.98
N CYS A 863 5.03 -45.02 14.29
CA CYS A 863 4.35 -44.08 13.40
C CYS A 863 5.18 -42.82 13.09
N MET A 864 5.86 -42.27 14.10
CA MET A 864 6.79 -41.14 13.94
C MET A 864 7.98 -41.52 13.04
N GLY A 865 8.52 -42.74 13.19
CA GLY A 865 9.58 -43.30 12.35
C GLY A 865 9.14 -43.39 10.87
N ILE A 866 7.95 -43.93 10.61
CA ILE A 866 7.35 -44.00 9.26
C ILE A 866 7.24 -42.60 8.69
N ALA A 867 6.73 -41.63 9.45
CA ALA A 867 6.61 -40.25 9.02
C ALA A 867 7.99 -39.61 8.71
N LEU A 868 9.01 -39.81 9.53
CA LEU A 868 10.36 -39.31 9.28
C LEU A 868 10.96 -39.87 7.98
N VAL A 869 10.79 -41.16 7.72
CA VAL A 869 11.20 -41.76 6.43
C VAL A 869 10.48 -41.10 5.27
N THR A 870 9.17 -40.87 5.41
CA THR A 870 8.35 -40.21 4.39
C THR A 870 8.87 -38.79 4.12
N ILE A 871 9.23 -38.01 5.15
CA ILE A 871 9.79 -36.68 5.00
C ILE A 871 11.14 -36.72 4.27
N VAL A 872 12.02 -37.68 4.58
CA VAL A 872 13.28 -37.83 3.83
C VAL A 872 13.01 -38.14 2.36
N LEU A 873 12.07 -39.04 2.07
CA LEU A 873 11.67 -39.34 0.70
C LEU A 873 11.08 -38.11 -0.01
N MET A 874 10.30 -37.29 0.67
CA MET A 874 9.81 -36.00 0.10
C MET A 874 10.96 -35.05 -0.27
N GLU A 875 11.97 -34.92 0.60
CA GLU A 875 13.14 -34.07 0.34
C GLU A 875 13.98 -34.60 -0.84
N ILE A 876 14.18 -35.92 -0.91
CA ILE A 876 14.88 -36.54 -2.04
C ILE A 876 14.11 -36.33 -3.35
N THR A 877 12.79 -36.56 -3.33
CA THR A 877 11.93 -36.35 -4.53
C THR A 877 11.97 -34.90 -4.97
N LYS A 878 11.92 -33.94 -4.04
CA LYS A 878 12.06 -32.51 -4.32
C LYS A 878 13.39 -32.22 -5.05
N LEU A 879 14.52 -32.72 -4.53
CA LEU A 879 15.84 -32.54 -5.13
C LEU A 879 15.90 -33.07 -6.56
N ILE A 880 15.31 -34.24 -6.82
CA ILE A 880 15.23 -34.82 -8.16
C ILE A 880 14.42 -33.93 -9.09
N ILE A 881 13.24 -33.47 -8.64
CA ILE A 881 12.36 -32.60 -9.44
C ILE A 881 13.06 -31.27 -9.78
N VAL A 882 13.69 -30.62 -8.79
CA VAL A 882 14.42 -29.37 -8.98
C VAL A 882 15.57 -29.54 -9.97
N ARG A 883 16.31 -30.67 -9.88
CA ARG A 883 17.43 -30.94 -10.79
C ARG A 883 16.97 -31.20 -12.24
N VAL A 884 15.85 -31.89 -12.42
CA VAL A 884 15.26 -32.15 -13.74
C VAL A 884 14.68 -30.87 -14.36
N GLN A 885 14.08 -30.00 -13.54
CA GLN A 885 13.53 -28.72 -14.03
C GLN A 885 14.62 -27.66 -14.28
N GLY A 886 15.74 -27.71 -13.55
CA GLY A 886 16.88 -26.81 -13.75
C GLY A 886 17.70 -27.11 -14.99
N ASN A 887 17.54 -28.30 -15.58
CA ASN A 887 18.18 -28.69 -16.82
C ASN A 887 17.31 -28.43 -18.08
N LYS A 888 16.11 -27.87 -17.91
CA LYS A 888 15.23 -27.38 -18.97
C LYS A 888 15.23 -25.84 -18.94
#